data_d90372ff45c4316c8eb91325647a7113
#
_entry.id   d90372ff45c4316c8eb91325647a7113
#
_cell.length_a   1.000
_cell.length_b   1.000
_cell.length_c   1.000
_cell.angle_alpha   90.00
_cell.angle_beta   90.00
_cell.angle_gamma   90.00
#
_symmetry.space_group_name_H-M   'P 1'
#
loop_
_entity.id
_entity.type
_entity.pdbx_description
1 polymer ?
#
loop_
_entity_poly.entity_id
_entity_poly.type
_entity_poly.pdbx_seq_one_letter_code
_entity_poly.pdbx_strand_id
1 'polypeptide(L)'
;MMRRGDVASAVLLALAAAIVLWIRLVPLALPAVPERAAVLARAHIGARLAAERSDAAPPAERERAVEAWTAAHPDALAREVAGETARLTAALEYEDDAGRRHPFLGDYDSYVWLRAARNYLRSGTVCDAVSGDRQCRDTLTLAPVGTAMRYGRSLHTAAIVAVHRVATWLDPSYPLTASAYLVPVIVGVVGVVPAFAIGRRLAGLVGGFVAAVASALHPTLLTRSMGSDDDVWNVVLPLFMVWAVIAGLQARRPLARIAGGALGGVVAGLHAATWRGWTFGYAVVLAGLCAAGALRALHWIVRQRSWRVWEAPAVRRVALVVLAYYTAAGVCTYAAGAEESALRLPLRLVDALAHLTRHGAAPGGTALSWPSALAMVGELTVPTLGVIAMRSYGYLLFFVGWLGLLLLLMPRRGWDVGHFAVLIAGTLLYRYLLTAAGLARSTLIALLLLPLFAAVLVDVLAREPADADDTSAGMVVAAWLLAALVMSYDALRFVLLLAAPLGIAMGVAAGRLHLWLDRQVCARFAAPGAVPRLLAAAAALALAILPIRIGYATSVSYLPAIDRAWADTLAGLRSAAPPDAIINTWWDYGYWTEYLAERRVSADGGTLLTHTPHWLARAELAASEDEAVGLLRMLNCGSDAEPYPEGAQGAPAKLTRHGLGERGAYDAVVRLASLDRGAADQYLAGLGLDAAARADVLASTHCTPPASYLVLSSQQVAFPGFWQLGEWDPARPAAACGPGESCTGFVTVDWAPCPAVAGGEHRCWIGRPDRHGRQIEAVRYTDADVRTARLVTTHPGHAPSEAAPDLLLLVDGDAVVRLGQATPGDGGTALLLDPERQRALVGSPSALDSLYTRLMFLDGRATSRFHKLDERTGAAGQRVVTWAIDFGP
;
A
#
# COMPACT_ATOMS: atom_id res chain seq x y z
N MET A 1 8.21 44.20 -19.69
CA MET A 1 7.10 43.63 -20.48
C MET A 1 7.34 42.11 -20.62
N MET A 2 6.49 41.27 -20.00
CA MET A 2 6.54 39.83 -20.22
C MET A 2 6.26 39.49 -21.67
N ARG A 3 7.05 38.61 -22.26
CA ARG A 3 6.80 38.12 -23.65
C ARG A 3 5.47 37.35 -23.66
N ARG A 4 4.69 37.45 -24.76
CA ARG A 4 3.40 36.74 -24.91
C ARG A 4 3.48 35.23 -24.54
N GLY A 5 4.60 34.58 -24.81
CA GLY A 5 4.85 33.18 -24.44
C GLY A 5 5.01 32.93 -22.93
N ASP A 6 5.46 33.93 -22.18
CA ASP A 6 5.63 33.80 -20.71
C ASP A 6 4.28 33.95 -20.01
N VAL A 7 3.40 34.82 -20.53
CA VAL A 7 2.00 34.94 -20.04
C VAL A 7 1.25 33.64 -20.25
N ALA A 8 1.29 33.05 -21.46
CA ALA A 8 0.64 31.78 -21.74
C ALA A 8 1.17 30.64 -20.86
N SER A 9 2.48 30.63 -20.57
CA SER A 9 3.06 29.64 -19.63
C SER A 9 2.52 29.80 -18.22
N ALA A 10 2.45 31.02 -17.71
CA ALA A 10 1.95 31.32 -16.37
C ALA A 10 0.47 30.93 -16.24
N VAL A 11 -0.35 31.21 -17.25
CA VAL A 11 -1.76 30.86 -17.29
C VAL A 11 -1.96 29.34 -17.29
N LEU A 12 -1.27 28.59 -18.14
CA LEU A 12 -1.39 27.13 -18.22
C LEU A 12 -0.87 26.46 -16.94
N LEU A 13 0.21 26.96 -16.37
CA LEU A 13 0.73 26.46 -15.09
C LEU A 13 -0.26 26.72 -13.94
N ALA A 14 -0.83 27.93 -13.87
CA ALA A 14 -1.83 28.26 -12.86
C ALA A 14 -3.10 27.40 -13.02
N LEU A 15 -3.55 27.17 -14.24
CA LEU A 15 -4.68 26.29 -14.54
C LEU A 15 -4.40 24.84 -14.10
N ALA A 16 -3.23 24.29 -14.43
CA ALA A 16 -2.84 22.96 -14.01
C ALA A 16 -2.80 22.85 -12.47
N ALA A 17 -2.21 23.83 -11.80
CA ALA A 17 -2.16 23.88 -10.34
C ALA A 17 -3.57 23.98 -9.71
N ALA A 18 -4.47 24.80 -10.28
CA ALA A 18 -5.84 24.92 -9.81
C ALA A 18 -6.65 23.61 -9.98
N ILE A 19 -6.49 22.92 -11.12
CA ILE A 19 -7.15 21.63 -11.36
C ILE A 19 -6.66 20.59 -10.35
N VAL A 20 -5.34 20.50 -10.13
CA VAL A 20 -4.74 19.54 -9.19
C VAL A 20 -5.17 19.85 -7.76
N LEU A 21 -5.15 21.13 -7.36
CA LEU A 21 -5.62 21.56 -6.04
C LEU A 21 -7.09 21.18 -5.83
N TRP A 22 -7.96 21.50 -6.77
CA TRP A 22 -9.38 21.19 -6.70
C TRP A 22 -9.61 19.69 -6.54
N ILE A 23 -9.01 18.84 -7.40
CA ILE A 23 -9.19 17.39 -7.36
C ILE A 23 -8.70 16.79 -6.03
N ARG A 24 -7.56 17.29 -5.50
CA ARG A 24 -7.02 16.81 -4.22
C ARG A 24 -7.83 17.26 -3.00
N LEU A 25 -8.67 18.30 -3.13
CA LEU A 25 -9.58 18.75 -2.07
C LEU A 25 -10.96 18.08 -2.14
N VAL A 26 -11.34 17.45 -3.26
CA VAL A 26 -12.63 16.74 -3.43
C VAL A 26 -12.91 15.73 -2.31
N PRO A 27 -11.95 14.92 -1.83
CA PRO A 27 -12.21 13.94 -0.77
C PRO A 27 -12.71 14.53 0.56
N LEU A 28 -12.39 15.81 0.84
CA LEU A 28 -12.84 16.48 2.07
C LEU A 28 -14.37 16.61 2.18
N ALA A 29 -15.08 16.55 1.06
CA ALA A 29 -16.54 16.59 1.01
C ALA A 29 -17.18 15.19 1.06
N LEU A 30 -16.40 14.12 1.20
CA LEU A 30 -16.84 12.72 1.26
C LEU A 30 -17.83 12.33 0.14
N PRO A 31 -17.56 12.63 -1.14
CA PRO A 31 -18.51 12.45 -2.24
C PRO A 31 -18.88 10.99 -2.53
N ALA A 32 -18.12 10.02 -2.04
CA ALA A 32 -18.43 8.58 -2.14
C ALA A 32 -19.55 8.15 -1.20
N VAL A 33 -19.84 8.92 -0.15
CA VAL A 33 -20.80 8.52 0.90
C VAL A 33 -22.21 8.27 0.37
N PRO A 34 -22.81 9.11 -0.49
CA PRO A 34 -24.15 8.85 -1.00
C PRO A 34 -24.28 7.54 -1.80
N GLU A 35 -23.29 7.22 -2.61
CA GLU A 35 -23.27 5.95 -3.36
C GLU A 35 -23.17 4.74 -2.42
N ARG A 36 -22.29 4.82 -1.42
CA ARG A 36 -22.15 3.78 -0.40
C ARG A 36 -23.42 3.64 0.44
N ALA A 37 -24.04 4.75 0.81
CA ALA A 37 -25.31 4.78 1.52
C ALA A 37 -26.43 4.09 0.73
N ALA A 38 -26.49 4.29 -0.57
CA ALA A 38 -27.47 3.63 -1.43
C ALA A 38 -27.31 2.11 -1.45
N VAL A 39 -26.08 1.59 -1.42
CA VAL A 39 -25.80 0.15 -1.31
C VAL A 39 -26.26 -0.39 0.05
N LEU A 40 -25.94 0.30 1.15
CA LEU A 40 -26.32 -0.12 2.50
C LEU A 40 -27.85 -0.02 2.72
N ALA A 41 -28.49 1.04 2.25
CA ALA A 41 -29.94 1.17 2.31
C ALA A 41 -30.66 -0.01 1.62
N ARG A 42 -30.19 -0.41 0.44
CA ARG A 42 -30.74 -1.59 -0.25
C ARG A 42 -30.50 -2.90 0.53
N ALA A 43 -29.34 -3.05 1.16
CA ALA A 43 -29.04 -4.21 2.00
C ALA A 43 -29.96 -4.26 3.24
N HIS A 44 -30.21 -3.13 3.90
CA HIS A 44 -31.14 -3.02 5.03
C HIS A 44 -32.58 -3.31 4.61
N ILE A 45 -33.04 -2.81 3.46
CA ILE A 45 -34.34 -3.13 2.89
C ILE A 45 -34.45 -4.65 2.64
N GLY A 46 -33.40 -5.27 2.07
CA GLY A 46 -33.36 -6.71 1.85
C GLY A 46 -33.45 -7.53 3.13
N ALA A 47 -32.74 -7.12 4.18
CA ALA A 47 -32.79 -7.76 5.49
C ALA A 47 -34.20 -7.66 6.11
N ARG A 48 -34.84 -6.49 6.02
CA ARG A 48 -36.21 -6.25 6.51
C ARG A 48 -37.24 -7.12 5.75
N LEU A 49 -37.18 -7.13 4.40
CA LEU A 49 -38.08 -7.95 3.58
C LEU A 49 -37.91 -9.46 3.84
N ALA A 50 -36.69 -9.91 4.12
CA ALA A 50 -36.43 -11.29 4.50
C ALA A 50 -37.03 -11.63 5.87
N ALA A 51 -36.93 -10.73 6.84
CA ALA A 51 -37.52 -10.90 8.17
C ALA A 51 -39.07 -10.92 8.13
N GLU A 52 -39.69 -10.03 7.33
CA GLU A 52 -41.15 -9.96 7.18
C GLU A 52 -41.76 -11.20 6.53
N ARG A 53 -41.05 -11.84 5.61
CA ARG A 53 -41.57 -13.01 4.85
C ARG A 53 -41.37 -14.34 5.52
N SER A 54 -40.62 -14.42 6.60
CA SER A 54 -40.17 -15.68 7.24
C SER A 54 -39.59 -16.70 6.22
N ASP A 55 -38.99 -16.18 5.11
CA ASP A 55 -38.78 -16.95 3.90
C ASP A 55 -37.30 -17.29 3.77
N ALA A 56 -37.02 -18.56 3.69
CA ALA A 56 -35.73 -19.10 3.31
C ALA A 56 -35.47 -18.96 1.78
N ALA A 57 -35.84 -17.83 1.18
CA ALA A 57 -35.70 -17.61 -0.24
C ALA A 57 -34.22 -17.55 -0.67
N PRO A 58 -33.90 -18.13 -1.85
CA PRO A 58 -32.54 -18.02 -2.42
C PRO A 58 -32.10 -16.56 -2.61
N PRO A 59 -30.77 -16.27 -2.56
CA PRO A 59 -30.25 -14.92 -2.74
C PRO A 59 -30.80 -14.17 -3.96
N ALA A 60 -30.90 -14.84 -5.11
CA ALA A 60 -31.45 -14.26 -6.33
C ALA A 60 -32.93 -13.87 -6.25
N GLU A 61 -33.73 -14.54 -5.43
CA GLU A 61 -35.12 -14.16 -5.19
C GLU A 61 -35.25 -13.00 -4.24
N ARG A 62 -34.35 -12.93 -3.23
CA ARG A 62 -34.24 -11.78 -2.33
C ARG A 62 -33.85 -10.52 -3.08
N GLU A 63 -32.87 -10.62 -4.00
CA GLU A 63 -32.44 -9.49 -4.83
C GLU A 63 -33.58 -8.97 -5.71
N ARG A 64 -34.32 -9.87 -6.39
CA ARG A 64 -35.53 -9.51 -7.16
C ARG A 64 -36.62 -8.86 -6.30
N ALA A 65 -36.79 -9.32 -5.06
CA ALA A 65 -37.76 -8.72 -4.13
C ALA A 65 -37.35 -7.32 -3.72
N VAL A 66 -36.07 -7.06 -3.49
CA VAL A 66 -35.51 -5.72 -3.22
C VAL A 66 -35.68 -4.80 -4.43
N GLU A 67 -35.38 -5.27 -5.63
CA GLU A 67 -35.58 -4.53 -6.87
C GLU A 67 -37.05 -4.13 -7.06
N ALA A 68 -37.98 -5.09 -6.91
CA ALA A 68 -39.41 -4.86 -7.02
C ALA A 68 -39.91 -3.86 -5.96
N TRP A 69 -39.46 -4.00 -4.72
CA TRP A 69 -39.83 -3.11 -3.62
C TRP A 69 -39.29 -1.68 -3.86
N THR A 70 -38.04 -1.55 -4.26
CA THR A 70 -37.41 -0.24 -4.50
C THR A 70 -38.02 0.48 -5.71
N ALA A 71 -38.43 -0.26 -6.74
CA ALA A 71 -39.16 0.28 -7.89
C ALA A 71 -40.58 0.77 -7.50
N ALA A 72 -41.24 0.06 -6.59
CA ALA A 72 -42.59 0.44 -6.11
C ALA A 72 -42.57 1.58 -5.08
N HIS A 73 -41.46 1.80 -4.38
CA HIS A 73 -41.35 2.75 -3.27
C HIS A 73 -40.15 3.70 -3.40
N PRO A 74 -40.01 4.50 -4.49
CA PRO A 74 -38.83 5.33 -4.72
C PRO A 74 -38.62 6.40 -3.62
N ASP A 75 -39.69 6.98 -3.08
CA ASP A 75 -39.60 7.98 -2.01
C ASP A 75 -39.13 7.37 -0.68
N ALA A 76 -39.52 6.13 -0.39
CA ALA A 76 -39.05 5.42 0.79
C ALA A 76 -37.58 5.07 0.67
N LEU A 77 -37.12 4.60 -0.50
CA LEU A 77 -35.71 4.38 -0.79
C LEU A 77 -34.90 5.69 -0.65
N ALA A 78 -35.39 6.80 -1.20
CA ALA A 78 -34.72 8.10 -1.10
C ALA A 78 -34.53 8.55 0.36
N ARG A 79 -35.55 8.35 1.22
CA ARG A 79 -35.43 8.65 2.67
C ARG A 79 -34.42 7.74 3.38
N GLU A 80 -34.45 6.45 3.06
CA GLU A 80 -33.48 5.48 3.63
C GLU A 80 -32.05 5.85 3.23
N VAL A 81 -31.80 6.15 1.95
CA VAL A 81 -30.51 6.61 1.43
C VAL A 81 -30.07 7.92 2.10
N ALA A 82 -30.99 8.87 2.29
CA ALA A 82 -30.67 10.13 2.98
C ALA A 82 -30.28 9.89 4.44
N GLY A 83 -30.99 9.00 5.15
CA GLY A 83 -30.69 8.60 6.52
C GLY A 83 -29.31 7.93 6.62
N GLU A 84 -29.04 6.97 5.74
CA GLU A 84 -27.74 6.28 5.68
C GLU A 84 -26.61 7.25 5.30
N THR A 85 -26.85 8.20 4.40
CA THR A 85 -25.87 9.23 4.03
C THR A 85 -25.51 10.08 5.27
N ALA A 86 -26.48 10.53 6.02
CA ALA A 86 -26.24 11.31 7.24
C ALA A 86 -25.49 10.48 8.30
N ARG A 87 -25.87 9.20 8.49
CA ARG A 87 -25.19 8.27 9.41
C ARG A 87 -23.74 8.02 9.04
N LEU A 88 -23.49 7.71 7.76
CA LEU A 88 -22.14 7.46 7.27
C LEU A 88 -21.25 8.70 7.34
N THR A 89 -21.78 9.87 6.96
CA THR A 89 -21.03 11.13 7.08
C THR A 89 -20.62 11.37 8.53
N ALA A 90 -21.58 11.27 9.47
CA ALA A 90 -21.27 11.45 10.89
C ALA A 90 -20.25 10.40 11.43
N ALA A 91 -20.26 9.18 10.90
CA ALA A 91 -19.33 8.14 11.28
C ALA A 91 -17.91 8.35 10.72
N LEU A 92 -17.76 9.01 9.57
CA LEU A 92 -16.49 9.25 8.90
C LEU A 92 -15.85 10.60 9.22
N GLU A 93 -16.51 11.41 10.06
CA GLU A 93 -16.04 12.72 10.49
C GLU A 93 -15.81 12.76 12.01
N TYR A 94 -14.88 13.61 12.43
CA TYR A 94 -14.67 14.03 13.81
C TYR A 94 -14.95 15.53 13.95
N GLU A 95 -15.28 15.98 15.15
CA GLU A 95 -15.48 17.37 15.49
C GLU A 95 -14.21 17.94 16.14
N ASP A 96 -13.82 19.16 15.74
CA ASP A 96 -12.75 19.91 16.39
C ASP A 96 -13.29 20.69 17.62
N ASP A 97 -12.38 21.34 18.35
CA ASP A 97 -12.73 22.11 19.56
C ASP A 97 -13.68 23.29 19.29
N ALA A 98 -13.82 23.70 18.02
CA ALA A 98 -14.77 24.73 17.59
C ALA A 98 -16.11 24.15 17.08
N GLY A 99 -16.31 22.82 17.14
CA GLY A 99 -17.49 22.12 16.66
C GLY A 99 -17.58 21.97 15.15
N ARG A 100 -16.47 22.18 14.42
CA ARG A 100 -16.42 21.97 12.98
C ARG A 100 -16.10 20.53 12.66
N ARG A 101 -16.70 20.00 11.60
CA ARG A 101 -16.50 18.62 11.16
C ARG A 101 -15.39 18.52 10.15
N HIS A 102 -14.56 17.49 10.33
CA HIS A 102 -13.46 17.16 9.47
C HIS A 102 -13.47 15.64 9.22
N PRO A 103 -13.18 15.17 7.98
CA PRO A 103 -13.07 13.75 7.72
C PRO A 103 -11.83 13.18 8.42
N PHE A 104 -11.90 11.92 8.86
CA PHE A 104 -10.72 11.17 9.30
C PHE A 104 -9.72 10.99 8.15
N LEU A 105 -8.47 10.66 8.47
CA LEU A 105 -7.45 10.38 7.46
C LEU A 105 -7.70 9.01 6.80
N GLY A 106 -7.27 8.88 5.56
CA GLY A 106 -7.66 7.80 4.68
C GLY A 106 -6.73 6.61 4.61
N ASP A 107 -5.63 6.64 5.32
CA ASP A 107 -4.69 5.53 5.31
C ASP A 107 -4.17 5.23 6.73
N TYR A 108 -3.61 4.02 6.88
CA TYR A 108 -3.09 3.54 8.17
C TYR A 108 -1.79 4.26 8.55
N ASP A 109 -0.92 4.54 7.58
CA ASP A 109 0.43 5.07 7.80
C ASP A 109 0.43 6.57 8.17
N SER A 110 -0.63 7.32 7.83
CA SER A 110 -0.77 8.74 8.20
C SER A 110 -0.56 9.00 9.69
N TYR A 111 -0.95 8.06 10.54
CA TYR A 111 -0.97 8.24 11.99
C TYR A 111 0.41 8.16 12.63
N VAL A 112 1.39 7.49 12.02
CA VAL A 112 2.78 7.54 12.52
C VAL A 112 3.37 8.95 12.35
N TRP A 113 3.08 9.61 11.22
CA TRP A 113 3.51 10.98 10.97
C TRP A 113 2.83 11.99 11.88
N LEU A 114 1.54 11.79 12.14
CA LEU A 114 0.77 12.58 13.10
C LEU A 114 1.34 12.46 14.51
N ARG A 115 1.66 11.25 14.98
CA ARG A 115 2.26 11.00 16.27
C ARG A 115 3.60 11.72 16.42
N ALA A 116 4.48 11.59 15.42
CA ALA A 116 5.77 12.27 15.40
C ALA A 116 5.61 13.81 15.42
N ALA A 117 4.65 14.36 14.65
CA ALA A 117 4.38 15.80 14.65
C ALA A 117 3.81 16.28 15.99
N ARG A 118 2.89 15.53 16.59
CA ARG A 118 2.34 15.82 17.92
C ARG A 118 3.42 15.81 18.99
N ASN A 119 4.31 14.81 18.99
CA ASN A 119 5.44 14.73 19.92
C ASN A 119 6.33 15.97 19.78
N TYR A 120 6.68 16.34 18.54
CA TYR A 120 7.48 17.53 18.29
C TYR A 120 6.81 18.83 18.77
N LEU A 121 5.52 18.98 18.58
CA LEU A 121 4.77 20.15 19.04
C LEU A 121 4.70 20.23 20.57
N ARG A 122 4.64 19.06 21.27
CA ARG A 122 4.56 18.99 22.73
C ARG A 122 5.92 19.14 23.43
N SER A 123 6.96 18.50 22.89
CA SER A 123 8.25 18.33 23.58
C SER A 123 9.47 18.88 22.81
N GLY A 124 9.29 19.36 21.58
CA GLY A 124 10.39 19.79 20.70
C GLY A 124 11.17 18.63 20.09
N THR A 125 10.77 17.37 20.31
CA THR A 125 11.36 16.19 19.71
C THR A 125 10.29 15.26 19.15
N VAL A 126 10.60 14.49 18.10
CA VAL A 126 9.70 13.47 17.57
C VAL A 126 9.70 12.18 18.39
N CYS A 127 10.69 12.01 19.29
CA CYS A 127 10.86 10.82 20.13
C CYS A 127 9.75 10.70 21.16
N ASP A 128 9.34 9.46 21.46
CA ASP A 128 8.51 9.22 22.67
C ASP A 128 9.37 9.32 23.93
N ALA A 129 10.64 8.86 23.86
CA ALA A 129 11.62 9.01 24.91
C ALA A 129 13.03 9.23 24.32
N VAL A 130 13.92 9.83 25.11
CA VAL A 130 15.34 9.96 24.79
C VAL A 130 16.12 9.20 25.85
N SER A 131 16.86 8.16 25.42
CA SER A 131 17.68 7.35 26.35
C SER A 131 18.92 8.14 26.85
N GLY A 132 19.59 7.61 27.86
CA GLY A 132 20.75 8.28 28.47
C GLY A 132 21.93 8.50 27.51
N ASP A 133 22.04 7.72 26.46
CA ASP A 133 22.99 7.86 25.33
C ASP A 133 22.48 8.81 24.23
N ARG A 134 21.42 9.54 24.49
CA ARG A 134 20.75 10.48 23.56
C ARG A 134 20.13 9.82 22.32
N GLN A 135 19.88 8.50 22.35
CA GLN A 135 19.15 7.85 21.28
C GLN A 135 17.65 8.17 21.38
N CYS A 136 17.08 8.49 20.23
CA CYS A 136 15.64 8.74 20.06
C CYS A 136 14.92 7.39 20.01
N ARG A 137 14.05 7.13 20.99
CA ARG A 137 13.32 5.87 21.13
C ARG A 137 11.87 6.05 20.73
N ASP A 138 11.34 5.05 20.05
CA ASP A 138 9.93 4.77 19.87
C ASP A 138 9.54 3.70 20.90
N THR A 139 8.81 4.12 21.93
CA THR A 139 8.44 3.22 23.04
C THR A 139 7.04 2.67 22.90
N LEU A 140 6.25 3.13 21.93
CA LEU A 140 4.88 2.67 21.71
C LEU A 140 4.81 1.48 20.77
N THR A 141 5.72 1.38 19.79
CA THR A 141 5.83 0.22 18.88
C THR A 141 6.48 -0.98 19.56
N LEU A 142 6.21 -2.18 19.07
CA LEU A 142 6.88 -3.43 19.43
C LEU A 142 7.00 -3.64 20.96
N ALA A 143 5.90 -3.46 21.65
CA ALA A 143 5.86 -3.60 23.11
C ALA A 143 6.26 -5.02 23.56
N PRO A 144 6.92 -5.13 24.73
CA PRO A 144 7.29 -4.08 25.67
C PRO A 144 8.63 -3.39 25.35
N VAL A 145 9.37 -3.84 24.37
CA VAL A 145 10.78 -3.53 24.11
C VAL A 145 10.96 -2.14 23.48
N GLY A 146 10.08 -1.75 22.58
CA GLY A 146 10.25 -0.54 21.78
C GLY A 146 11.40 -0.64 20.77
N THR A 147 11.58 0.37 19.95
CA THR A 147 12.66 0.43 18.95
C THR A 147 13.35 1.78 18.94
N ALA A 148 14.44 1.89 18.19
CA ALA A 148 14.97 3.20 17.80
C ALA A 148 13.96 3.89 16.88
N MET A 149 13.73 5.20 17.08
CA MET A 149 12.80 5.99 16.25
C MET A 149 13.27 6.00 14.80
N ARG A 150 12.52 5.37 13.91
CA ARG A 150 12.85 5.24 12.48
C ARG A 150 12.71 6.54 11.70
N TYR A 151 11.82 7.42 12.13
CA TYR A 151 11.40 8.62 11.42
C TYR A 151 11.87 9.91 12.10
N GLY A 152 12.94 9.83 12.86
CA GLY A 152 13.45 10.94 13.69
C GLY A 152 13.84 12.21 12.91
N ARG A 153 14.03 12.12 11.58
CA ARG A 153 14.39 13.24 10.69
C ARG A 153 13.51 13.25 9.43
N SER A 154 12.19 13.14 9.58
CA SER A 154 11.27 13.13 8.44
C SER A 154 10.94 14.55 7.96
N LEU A 155 11.17 14.82 6.67
CA LEU A 155 10.70 16.05 6.01
C LEU A 155 9.18 16.14 6.03
N HIS A 156 8.46 14.98 5.97
CA HIS A 156 7.01 14.96 6.01
C HIS A 156 6.50 15.44 7.37
N THR A 157 7.04 14.92 8.47
CA THR A 157 6.71 15.39 9.83
C THR A 157 7.02 16.89 9.99
N ALA A 158 8.17 17.36 9.49
CA ALA A 158 8.52 18.78 9.54
C ALA A 158 7.51 19.64 8.74
N ALA A 159 7.05 19.15 7.59
CA ALA A 159 6.01 19.82 6.78
C ALA A 159 4.67 19.87 7.52
N ILE A 160 4.24 18.79 8.19
CA ILE A 160 3.02 18.79 9.01
C ILE A 160 3.12 19.86 10.10
N VAL A 161 4.22 19.91 10.83
CA VAL A 161 4.44 20.93 11.88
C VAL A 161 4.43 22.34 11.31
N ALA A 162 5.06 22.56 10.15
CA ALA A 162 5.11 23.88 9.51
C ALA A 162 3.71 24.32 9.06
N VAL A 163 2.96 23.43 8.37
CA VAL A 163 1.57 23.70 7.94
C VAL A 163 0.67 23.97 9.16
N HIS A 164 0.79 23.15 10.20
CA HIS A 164 -0.02 23.32 11.42
C HIS A 164 0.27 24.65 12.13
N ARG A 165 1.53 25.08 12.23
CA ARG A 165 1.88 26.39 12.80
C ARG A 165 1.29 27.55 11.99
N VAL A 166 1.29 27.44 10.66
CA VAL A 166 0.65 28.46 9.80
C VAL A 166 -0.87 28.42 9.96
N ALA A 167 -1.45 27.23 9.98
CA ALA A 167 -2.90 27.07 10.16
C ALA A 167 -3.38 27.60 11.51
N THR A 168 -2.67 27.28 12.60
CA THR A 168 -3.03 27.75 13.95
C THR A 168 -2.71 29.24 14.20
N TRP A 169 -1.80 29.83 13.42
CA TRP A 169 -1.64 31.29 13.41
C TRP A 169 -2.87 32.01 12.80
N LEU A 170 -3.51 31.37 11.80
CA LEU A 170 -4.76 31.88 11.20
C LEU A 170 -6.00 31.55 12.03
N ASP A 171 -6.02 30.35 12.60
CA ASP A 171 -7.13 29.82 13.37
C ASP A 171 -6.58 28.91 14.49
N PRO A 172 -6.51 29.41 15.75
CA PRO A 172 -5.92 28.66 16.86
C PRO A 172 -6.55 27.30 17.17
N SER A 173 -7.80 27.09 16.76
CA SER A 173 -8.54 25.83 16.94
C SER A 173 -8.37 24.83 15.77
N TYR A 174 -7.53 25.15 14.78
CA TYR A 174 -7.37 24.28 13.59
C TYR A 174 -6.68 22.96 13.95
N PRO A 175 -7.27 21.78 13.68
CA PRO A 175 -6.76 20.50 14.19
C PRO A 175 -5.51 20.03 13.44
N LEU A 176 -4.62 19.33 14.16
CA LEU A 176 -3.38 18.79 13.60
C LEU A 176 -3.66 17.80 12.46
N THR A 177 -4.69 16.97 12.60
CA THR A 177 -5.11 15.98 11.58
C THR A 177 -5.49 16.67 10.26
N ALA A 178 -6.25 17.78 10.32
CA ALA A 178 -6.60 18.54 9.12
C ALA A 178 -5.36 19.23 8.50
N SER A 179 -4.43 19.71 9.33
CA SER A 179 -3.16 20.25 8.85
C SER A 179 -2.31 19.19 8.13
N ALA A 180 -2.29 17.97 8.66
CA ALA A 180 -1.57 16.86 8.06
C ALA A 180 -2.13 16.48 6.68
N TYR A 181 -3.47 16.47 6.52
CA TYR A 181 -4.11 16.25 5.21
C TYR A 181 -3.66 17.26 4.15
N LEU A 182 -3.43 18.51 4.53
CA LEU A 182 -3.02 19.56 3.58
C LEU A 182 -1.59 19.37 3.06
N VAL A 183 -0.71 18.64 3.75
CA VAL A 183 0.69 18.45 3.32
C VAL A 183 0.78 17.78 1.95
N PRO A 184 0.21 16.58 1.70
CA PRO A 184 0.24 15.95 0.38
C PRO A 184 -0.48 16.79 -0.68
N VAL A 185 -1.49 17.57 -0.32
CA VAL A 185 -2.17 18.51 -1.24
C VAL A 185 -1.19 19.57 -1.71
N ILE A 186 -0.52 20.26 -0.78
CA ILE A 186 0.44 21.33 -1.08
C ILE A 186 1.61 20.77 -1.88
N VAL A 187 2.21 19.66 -1.44
CA VAL A 187 3.35 19.04 -2.09
C VAL A 187 2.99 18.58 -3.52
N GLY A 188 1.81 17.99 -3.71
CA GLY A 188 1.31 17.57 -5.01
C GLY A 188 1.12 18.75 -5.98
N VAL A 189 0.60 19.89 -5.48
CA VAL A 189 0.47 21.14 -6.28
C VAL A 189 1.84 21.72 -6.62
N VAL A 190 2.80 21.70 -5.68
CA VAL A 190 4.18 22.14 -5.91
C VAL A 190 4.86 21.28 -6.98
N GLY A 191 4.56 19.97 -7.03
CA GLY A 191 5.05 19.04 -8.04
C GLY A 191 4.61 19.35 -9.48
N VAL A 192 3.54 20.12 -9.65
CA VAL A 192 3.08 20.61 -10.96
C VAL A 192 4.16 21.48 -11.65
N VAL A 193 4.92 22.27 -10.87
CA VAL A 193 5.92 23.20 -11.40
C VAL A 193 7.05 22.48 -12.16
N PRO A 194 7.78 21.54 -11.55
CA PRO A 194 8.85 20.84 -12.26
C PRO A 194 8.32 19.96 -13.39
N ALA A 195 7.16 19.31 -13.24
CA ALA A 195 6.54 18.51 -14.31
C ALA A 195 6.20 19.37 -15.53
N PHE A 196 5.56 20.53 -15.32
CA PHE A 196 5.29 21.51 -16.37
C PHE A 196 6.59 22.00 -17.04
N ALA A 197 7.59 22.34 -16.24
CA ALA A 197 8.86 22.87 -16.75
C ALA A 197 9.61 21.82 -17.62
N ILE A 198 9.63 20.55 -17.21
CA ILE A 198 10.23 19.46 -17.97
C ILE A 198 9.45 19.25 -19.29
N GLY A 199 8.14 19.07 -19.22
CA GLY A 199 7.29 18.87 -20.40
C GLY A 199 7.38 20.04 -21.39
N ARG A 200 7.37 21.30 -20.88
CA ARG A 200 7.57 22.49 -21.70
C ARG A 200 8.91 22.49 -22.42
N ARG A 201 9.99 22.13 -21.71
CA ARG A 201 11.34 22.05 -22.29
C ARG A 201 11.45 20.98 -23.38
N LEU A 202 10.80 19.85 -23.19
CA LEU A 202 10.88 18.72 -24.10
C LEU A 202 9.89 18.80 -25.27
N ALA A 203 8.70 19.39 -25.08
CA ALA A 203 7.62 19.33 -26.06
C ALA A 203 6.73 20.59 -26.15
N GLY A 204 7.17 21.72 -25.62
CA GLY A 204 6.43 22.98 -25.70
C GLY A 204 5.31 23.12 -24.67
N LEU A 205 4.51 24.21 -24.77
CA LEU A 205 3.51 24.58 -23.75
C LEU A 205 2.44 23.50 -23.52
N VAL A 206 1.91 22.93 -24.57
CA VAL A 206 0.91 21.84 -24.50
C VAL A 206 1.50 20.63 -23.81
N GLY A 207 2.74 20.26 -24.18
CA GLY A 207 3.47 19.18 -23.52
C GLY A 207 3.69 19.44 -22.02
N GLY A 208 3.98 20.70 -21.65
CA GLY A 208 4.11 21.12 -20.25
C GLY A 208 2.82 20.94 -19.46
N PHE A 209 1.69 21.39 -20.00
CA PHE A 209 0.39 21.27 -19.33
C PHE A 209 -0.04 19.80 -19.13
N VAL A 210 0.04 18.98 -20.19
CA VAL A 210 -0.32 17.56 -20.12
C VAL A 210 0.60 16.81 -19.15
N ALA A 211 1.92 17.07 -19.19
CA ALA A 211 2.88 16.47 -18.27
C ALA A 211 2.55 16.81 -16.81
N ALA A 212 2.24 18.07 -16.51
CA ALA A 212 1.91 18.54 -15.18
C ALA A 212 0.65 17.84 -14.62
N VAL A 213 -0.42 17.84 -15.39
CA VAL A 213 -1.71 17.22 -15.00
C VAL A 213 -1.57 15.71 -14.88
N ALA A 214 -0.98 15.04 -15.88
CA ALA A 214 -0.85 13.59 -15.88
C ALA A 214 0.11 13.07 -14.78
N SER A 215 1.16 13.82 -14.41
CA SER A 215 2.03 13.43 -13.30
C SER A 215 1.35 13.57 -11.94
N ALA A 216 0.65 14.69 -11.72
CA ALA A 216 0.09 15.02 -10.42
C ALA A 216 -1.24 14.30 -10.09
N LEU A 217 -1.99 13.88 -11.14
CA LEU A 217 -3.29 13.19 -11.01
C LEU A 217 -3.21 11.69 -11.29
N HIS A 218 -2.01 11.10 -11.25
CA HIS A 218 -1.85 9.66 -11.43
C HIS A 218 -2.67 8.89 -10.37
N PRO A 219 -3.51 7.90 -10.77
CA PRO A 219 -4.44 7.25 -9.84
C PRO A 219 -3.75 6.66 -8.61
N THR A 220 -2.64 5.92 -8.81
CA THR A 220 -1.88 5.34 -7.69
C THR A 220 -1.27 6.42 -6.79
N LEU A 221 -0.81 7.55 -7.34
CA LEU A 221 -0.32 8.68 -6.53
C LEU A 221 -1.44 9.29 -5.70
N LEU A 222 -2.61 9.47 -6.29
CA LEU A 222 -3.78 10.01 -5.56
C LEU A 222 -4.18 9.06 -4.43
N THR A 223 -4.42 7.79 -4.71
CA THR A 223 -4.85 6.80 -3.69
C THR A 223 -3.86 6.68 -2.55
N ARG A 224 -2.55 6.72 -2.83
CA ARG A 224 -1.48 6.60 -1.82
C ARG A 224 -1.20 7.89 -1.05
N SER A 225 -1.67 9.03 -1.52
CA SER A 225 -1.42 10.34 -0.90
C SER A 225 -2.69 11.09 -0.50
N MET A 226 -3.85 10.43 -0.53
CA MET A 226 -5.09 10.94 0.06
C MET A 226 -5.15 10.49 1.54
N GLY A 227 -4.71 11.33 2.41
CA GLY A 227 -4.44 11.13 3.81
C GLY A 227 -3.27 12.02 4.19
N SER A 228 -2.30 11.49 4.89
CA SER A 228 -1.04 12.19 5.17
C SER A 228 0.15 11.24 5.13
N ASP A 229 0.26 10.46 4.03
CA ASP A 229 1.41 9.60 3.82
C ASP A 229 2.55 10.34 3.10
N ASP A 230 3.78 9.91 3.34
CA ASP A 230 4.99 10.51 2.78
C ASP A 230 5.24 10.15 1.30
N ASP A 231 4.48 9.23 0.73
CA ASP A 231 4.60 8.73 -0.65
C ASP A 231 4.55 9.85 -1.72
N VAL A 232 3.92 10.98 -1.43
CA VAL A 232 3.90 12.14 -2.34
C VAL A 232 5.30 12.68 -2.63
N TRP A 233 6.21 12.63 -1.65
CA TRP A 233 7.59 13.09 -1.80
C TRP A 233 8.38 12.20 -2.76
N ASN A 234 8.07 10.90 -2.84
CA ASN A 234 8.71 9.93 -3.71
C ASN A 234 8.44 10.18 -5.20
N VAL A 235 7.47 11.03 -5.51
CA VAL A 235 7.18 11.50 -6.87
C VAL A 235 7.69 12.92 -7.09
N VAL A 236 7.47 13.82 -6.13
CA VAL A 236 7.73 15.26 -6.31
C VAL A 236 9.23 15.57 -6.22
N LEU A 237 9.98 14.99 -5.29
CA LEU A 237 11.42 15.24 -5.20
C LEU A 237 12.21 14.74 -6.43
N PRO A 238 11.96 13.52 -6.96
CA PRO A 238 12.52 13.11 -8.25
C PRO A 238 12.19 14.04 -9.41
N LEU A 239 10.98 14.63 -9.46
CA LEU A 239 10.65 15.68 -10.45
C LEU A 239 11.59 16.89 -10.36
N PHE A 240 11.85 17.38 -9.16
CA PHE A 240 12.81 18.48 -8.96
C PHE A 240 14.25 18.07 -9.31
N MET A 241 14.67 16.85 -8.95
CA MET A 241 16.00 16.34 -9.34
C MET A 241 16.16 16.33 -10.86
N VAL A 242 15.21 15.73 -11.57
CA VAL A 242 15.23 15.61 -13.04
C VAL A 242 15.12 16.98 -13.70
N TRP A 243 14.28 17.89 -13.19
CA TRP A 243 14.19 19.26 -13.71
C TRP A 243 15.51 20.00 -13.58
N ALA A 244 16.17 19.93 -12.43
CA ALA A 244 17.45 20.59 -12.16
C ALA A 244 18.56 20.07 -13.10
N VAL A 245 18.71 18.74 -13.24
CA VAL A 245 19.73 18.17 -14.13
C VAL A 245 19.46 18.45 -15.60
N ILE A 246 18.19 18.41 -16.05
CA ILE A 246 17.82 18.80 -17.43
C ILE A 246 18.14 20.29 -17.68
N ALA A 247 17.84 21.17 -16.71
CA ALA A 247 18.19 22.57 -16.81
C ALA A 247 19.71 22.76 -16.90
N GLY A 248 20.48 21.97 -16.16
CA GLY A 248 21.95 21.94 -16.25
C GLY A 248 22.44 21.44 -17.61
N LEU A 249 21.90 20.33 -18.13
CA LEU A 249 22.27 19.78 -19.44
C LEU A 249 22.04 20.80 -20.57
N GLN A 250 20.95 21.57 -20.53
CA GLN A 250 20.56 22.54 -21.54
C GLN A 250 21.17 23.95 -21.31
N ALA A 251 21.88 24.16 -20.22
CA ALA A 251 22.49 25.44 -19.90
C ALA A 251 23.65 25.76 -20.85
N ARG A 252 23.79 27.04 -21.24
CA ARG A 252 24.88 27.49 -22.10
C ARG A 252 26.16 27.75 -21.32
N ARG A 253 26.06 28.29 -20.10
CA ARG A 253 27.20 28.68 -19.26
C ARG A 253 27.66 27.49 -18.37
N PRO A 254 28.98 27.25 -18.25
CA PRO A 254 29.49 26.15 -17.41
C PRO A 254 29.00 26.19 -15.95
N LEU A 255 29.01 27.40 -15.34
CA LEU A 255 28.50 27.60 -13.97
C LEU A 255 27.00 27.19 -13.83
N ALA A 256 26.18 27.49 -14.84
CA ALA A 256 24.77 27.10 -14.80
C ALA A 256 24.60 25.57 -14.94
N ARG A 257 25.51 24.87 -15.62
CA ARG A 257 25.56 23.39 -15.68
C ARG A 257 25.89 22.79 -14.33
N ILE A 258 26.95 23.33 -13.69
CA ILE A 258 27.35 22.91 -12.34
C ILE A 258 26.20 23.17 -11.35
N ALA A 259 25.60 24.37 -11.39
CA ALA A 259 24.48 24.72 -10.52
C ALA A 259 23.27 23.78 -10.71
N GLY A 260 22.94 23.41 -11.97
CA GLY A 260 21.85 22.44 -12.23
C GLY A 260 22.15 21.04 -11.70
N GLY A 261 23.37 20.54 -11.91
CA GLY A 261 23.80 19.26 -11.34
C GLY A 261 23.81 19.31 -9.80
N ALA A 262 24.41 20.33 -9.21
CA ALA A 262 24.48 20.48 -7.75
C ALA A 262 23.09 20.60 -7.11
N LEU A 263 22.17 21.37 -7.70
CA LEU A 263 20.80 21.49 -7.21
C LEU A 263 20.09 20.13 -7.24
N GLY A 264 20.26 19.32 -8.31
CA GLY A 264 19.76 17.95 -8.36
C GLY A 264 20.30 17.10 -7.21
N GLY A 265 21.60 17.21 -6.89
CA GLY A 265 22.24 16.53 -5.76
C GLY A 265 21.73 16.99 -4.38
N VAL A 266 21.46 18.28 -4.20
CA VAL A 266 20.82 18.81 -2.98
C VAL A 266 19.43 18.20 -2.80
N VAL A 267 18.62 18.14 -3.86
CA VAL A 267 17.29 17.51 -3.82
C VAL A 267 17.38 16.02 -3.50
N ALA A 268 18.44 15.32 -3.96
CA ALA A 268 18.68 13.93 -3.55
C ALA A 268 18.92 13.81 -2.03
N GLY A 269 19.64 14.77 -1.43
CA GLY A 269 19.79 14.86 0.03
C GLY A 269 18.47 15.12 0.77
N LEU A 270 17.61 15.98 0.24
CA LEU A 270 16.26 16.17 0.79
C LEU A 270 15.41 14.89 0.68
N HIS A 271 15.53 14.14 -0.43
CA HIS A 271 14.82 12.87 -0.61
C HIS A 271 15.31 11.81 0.39
N ALA A 272 16.61 11.79 0.68
CA ALA A 272 17.18 10.91 1.71
C ALA A 272 16.65 11.22 3.13
N ALA A 273 16.23 12.46 3.39
CA ALA A 273 15.59 12.87 4.63
C ALA A 273 14.08 12.53 4.69
N THR A 274 13.50 11.93 3.65
CA THR A 274 12.07 11.52 3.63
C THR A 274 11.89 10.01 3.58
N TRP A 275 12.62 9.33 2.72
CA TRP A 275 12.37 7.94 2.39
C TRP A 275 13.66 7.14 2.28
N ARG A 276 13.70 5.94 2.90
CA ARG A 276 14.85 5.04 2.81
C ARG A 276 15.16 4.58 1.38
N GLY A 277 14.15 4.49 0.50
CA GLY A 277 14.30 4.14 -0.91
C GLY A 277 14.80 5.29 -1.81
N TRP A 278 15.28 6.42 -1.26
CA TRP A 278 15.82 7.56 -2.01
C TRP A 278 16.92 7.17 -3.00
N THR A 279 17.65 6.10 -2.69
CA THR A 279 18.72 5.53 -3.52
C THR A 279 18.24 5.19 -4.93
N PHE A 280 16.97 4.78 -5.08
CA PHE A 280 16.36 4.53 -6.38
C PHE A 280 16.31 5.81 -7.24
N GLY A 281 15.70 6.88 -6.73
CA GLY A 281 15.61 8.15 -7.46
C GLY A 281 16.98 8.71 -7.83
N TYR A 282 17.94 8.67 -6.90
CA TYR A 282 19.31 9.06 -7.12
C TYR A 282 20.00 8.23 -8.21
N ALA A 283 19.95 6.89 -8.10
CA ALA A 283 20.62 5.99 -9.02
C ALA A 283 20.06 6.10 -10.45
N VAL A 284 18.76 6.26 -10.60
CA VAL A 284 18.09 6.39 -11.89
C VAL A 284 18.50 7.70 -12.60
N VAL A 285 18.57 8.81 -11.87
CA VAL A 285 19.03 10.09 -12.44
C VAL A 285 20.49 9.99 -12.84
N LEU A 286 21.34 9.38 -12.00
CA LEU A 286 22.76 9.17 -12.31
C LEU A 286 22.91 8.26 -13.54
N ALA A 287 22.19 7.16 -13.62
CA ALA A 287 22.21 6.25 -14.77
C ALA A 287 21.75 6.94 -16.05
N GLY A 288 20.68 7.75 -15.99
CA GLY A 288 20.19 8.53 -17.12
C GLY A 288 21.22 9.57 -17.61
N LEU A 289 21.91 10.24 -16.68
CA LEU A 289 23.01 11.16 -16.99
C LEU A 289 24.21 10.42 -17.63
N CYS A 290 24.58 9.25 -17.09
CA CYS A 290 25.63 8.41 -17.67
C CYS A 290 25.25 7.90 -19.08
N ALA A 291 23.99 7.48 -19.26
CA ALA A 291 23.47 7.07 -20.57
C ALA A 291 23.51 8.24 -21.58
N ALA A 292 23.15 9.44 -21.16
CA ALA A 292 23.29 10.64 -21.98
C ALA A 292 24.75 10.92 -22.36
N GLY A 293 25.69 10.75 -21.42
CA GLY A 293 27.13 10.85 -21.69
C GLY A 293 27.62 9.80 -22.68
N ALA A 294 27.19 8.53 -22.49
CA ALA A 294 27.52 7.42 -23.37
C ALA A 294 26.99 7.66 -24.80
N LEU A 295 25.76 8.17 -24.93
CA LEU A 295 25.19 8.55 -26.23
C LEU A 295 26.05 9.60 -26.93
N ARG A 296 26.53 10.62 -26.20
CA ARG A 296 27.43 11.66 -26.77
C ARG A 296 28.81 11.11 -27.15
N ALA A 297 29.33 10.22 -26.33
CA ALA A 297 30.58 9.51 -26.65
C ALA A 297 30.42 8.65 -27.92
N LEU A 298 29.30 7.92 -28.05
CA LEU A 298 29.02 7.11 -29.23
C LEU A 298 28.90 7.98 -30.48
N HIS A 299 28.21 9.10 -30.46
CA HIS A 299 28.14 10.07 -31.55
C HIS A 299 29.53 10.54 -31.97
N TRP A 300 30.40 10.88 -31.00
CA TRP A 300 31.77 11.29 -31.23
C TRP A 300 32.58 10.19 -31.90
N ILE A 301 32.53 8.96 -31.38
CA ILE A 301 33.26 7.81 -31.91
C ILE A 301 32.86 7.55 -33.37
N VAL A 302 31.56 7.50 -33.66
CA VAL A 302 31.03 7.20 -35.01
C VAL A 302 31.37 8.31 -36.01
N ARG A 303 31.25 9.58 -35.61
CA ARG A 303 31.45 10.75 -36.52
C ARG A 303 32.90 11.14 -36.71
N GLN A 304 33.67 11.14 -35.59
CA GLN A 304 35.09 11.56 -35.63
C GLN A 304 36.03 10.39 -35.80
N ARG A 305 35.51 9.13 -35.78
CA ARG A 305 36.31 7.89 -35.79
C ARG A 305 37.47 7.93 -34.77
N SER A 306 37.24 8.56 -33.59
CA SER A 306 38.20 8.76 -32.54
C SER A 306 37.65 8.28 -31.19
N TRP A 307 38.46 7.45 -30.49
CA TRP A 307 38.15 6.96 -29.12
C TRP A 307 38.46 7.99 -28.03
N ARG A 308 39.01 9.18 -28.39
CA ARG A 308 39.33 10.25 -27.46
C ARG A 308 38.06 11.02 -27.10
N VAL A 309 37.07 10.35 -26.50
CA VAL A 309 35.76 10.89 -26.14
C VAL A 309 35.83 12.09 -25.20
N TRP A 310 36.89 12.21 -24.40
CA TRP A 310 37.15 13.36 -23.52
C TRP A 310 37.44 14.67 -24.28
N GLU A 311 37.77 14.60 -25.56
CA GLU A 311 37.93 15.79 -26.41
C GLU A 311 36.57 16.33 -26.88
N ALA A 312 35.53 15.53 -26.85
CA ALA A 312 34.19 15.91 -27.26
C ALA A 312 33.57 16.98 -26.35
N PRO A 313 33.23 18.18 -26.87
CA PRO A 313 32.64 19.24 -26.02
C PRO A 313 31.30 18.81 -25.41
N ALA A 314 30.51 17.98 -26.12
CA ALA A 314 29.25 17.48 -25.63
C ALA A 314 29.43 16.51 -24.44
N VAL A 315 30.43 15.63 -24.48
CA VAL A 315 30.76 14.73 -23.37
C VAL A 315 31.20 15.53 -22.14
N ARG A 316 32.12 16.52 -22.32
CA ARG A 316 32.55 17.39 -21.21
C ARG A 316 31.39 18.15 -20.56
N ARG A 317 30.41 18.61 -21.37
CA ARG A 317 29.20 19.28 -20.84
C ARG A 317 28.39 18.37 -19.94
N VAL A 318 28.13 17.13 -20.37
CA VAL A 318 27.40 16.15 -19.55
C VAL A 318 28.22 15.78 -18.31
N ALA A 319 29.53 15.56 -18.45
CA ALA A 319 30.42 15.22 -17.34
C ALA A 319 30.41 16.27 -16.21
N LEU A 320 30.33 17.58 -16.55
CA LEU A 320 30.21 18.64 -15.55
C LEU A 320 28.92 18.51 -14.72
N VAL A 321 27.79 18.15 -15.35
CA VAL A 321 26.52 17.96 -14.67
C VAL A 321 26.57 16.69 -13.80
N VAL A 322 27.12 15.59 -14.34
CA VAL A 322 27.30 14.31 -13.61
C VAL A 322 28.11 14.52 -12.35
N LEU A 323 29.30 15.14 -12.49
CA LEU A 323 30.22 15.37 -11.37
C LEU A 323 29.60 16.26 -10.29
N ALA A 324 28.95 17.35 -10.70
CA ALA A 324 28.27 18.25 -9.78
C ALA A 324 27.09 17.56 -9.06
N TYR A 325 26.30 16.75 -9.78
CA TYR A 325 25.21 15.97 -9.19
C TYR A 325 25.73 14.95 -8.18
N TYR A 326 26.73 14.15 -8.58
CA TYR A 326 27.32 13.09 -7.75
C TYR A 326 27.94 13.63 -6.47
N THR A 327 28.76 14.70 -6.58
CA THR A 327 29.42 15.27 -5.41
C THR A 327 28.46 15.96 -4.46
N ALA A 328 27.50 16.73 -4.99
CA ALA A 328 26.50 17.40 -4.16
C ALA A 328 25.56 16.38 -3.48
N ALA A 329 25.14 15.34 -4.18
CA ALA A 329 24.37 14.25 -3.58
C ALA A 329 25.15 13.56 -2.46
N GLY A 330 26.45 13.26 -2.67
CA GLY A 330 27.29 12.68 -1.64
C GLY A 330 27.37 13.50 -0.37
N VAL A 331 27.58 14.81 -0.50
CA VAL A 331 27.64 15.74 0.64
C VAL A 331 26.28 15.86 1.33
N CYS A 332 25.19 16.06 0.55
CA CYS A 332 23.89 16.34 1.13
C CYS A 332 23.22 15.09 1.73
N THR A 333 23.41 13.89 1.16
CA THR A 333 22.92 12.65 1.78
C THR A 333 23.65 12.31 3.06
N TYR A 334 24.98 12.57 3.11
CA TYR A 334 25.74 12.45 4.35
C TYR A 334 25.24 13.45 5.43
N ALA A 335 25.03 14.71 5.06
CA ALA A 335 24.49 15.71 5.97
C ALA A 335 23.06 15.40 6.43
N ALA A 336 22.25 14.72 5.59
CA ALA A 336 20.92 14.22 5.96
C ALA A 336 20.98 13.03 6.93
N GLY A 337 22.15 12.46 7.18
CA GLY A 337 22.31 11.28 8.03
C GLY A 337 21.79 10.01 7.39
N ALA A 338 21.85 9.91 6.05
CA ALA A 338 21.43 8.69 5.33
C ALA A 338 22.32 7.52 5.72
N GLU A 339 21.70 6.35 5.96
CA GLU A 339 22.40 5.10 6.30
C GLU A 339 23.34 4.65 5.15
N GLU A 340 22.93 4.93 3.91
CA GLU A 340 23.72 4.62 2.72
C GLU A 340 24.38 5.87 2.12
N SER A 341 25.63 5.73 1.71
CA SER A 341 26.37 6.80 1.05
C SER A 341 26.06 6.86 -0.45
N ALA A 342 25.61 8.01 -0.96
CA ALA A 342 25.45 8.23 -2.40
C ALA A 342 26.75 7.99 -3.18
N LEU A 343 27.91 8.22 -2.58
CA LEU A 343 29.21 8.01 -3.21
C LEU A 343 29.56 6.51 -3.38
N ARG A 344 29.09 5.65 -2.48
CA ARG A 344 29.35 4.20 -2.52
C ARG A 344 28.31 3.41 -3.33
N LEU A 345 27.13 4.00 -3.57
CA LEU A 345 26.02 3.32 -4.24
C LEU A 345 26.38 2.77 -5.63
N PRO A 346 27.12 3.48 -6.52
CA PRO A 346 27.51 2.91 -7.81
C PRO A 346 28.37 1.64 -7.69
N LEU A 347 29.23 1.54 -6.68
CA LEU A 347 30.06 0.36 -6.43
C LEU A 347 29.18 -0.82 -5.98
N ARG A 348 28.21 -0.58 -5.08
CA ARG A 348 27.26 -1.61 -4.63
C ARG A 348 26.35 -2.11 -5.76
N LEU A 349 26.00 -1.27 -6.72
CA LEU A 349 25.25 -1.71 -7.90
C LEU A 349 26.07 -2.68 -8.77
N VAL A 350 27.38 -2.46 -8.88
CA VAL A 350 28.28 -3.41 -9.55
C VAL A 350 28.35 -4.74 -8.78
N ASP A 351 28.46 -4.68 -7.46
CA ASP A 351 28.46 -5.88 -6.60
C ASP A 351 27.11 -6.63 -6.70
N ALA A 352 25.98 -5.90 -6.69
CA ALA A 352 24.65 -6.49 -6.84
C ALA A 352 24.49 -7.18 -8.21
N LEU A 353 24.96 -6.57 -9.29
CA LEU A 353 24.98 -7.19 -10.62
C LEU A 353 25.86 -8.44 -10.66
N ALA A 354 27.03 -8.41 -9.99
CA ALA A 354 27.90 -9.57 -9.84
C ALA A 354 27.23 -10.70 -9.02
N HIS A 355 26.43 -10.35 -8.01
CA HIS A 355 25.65 -11.33 -7.24
C HIS A 355 24.47 -11.90 -8.04
N LEU A 356 23.80 -11.13 -8.90
CA LEU A 356 22.75 -11.65 -9.79
C LEU A 356 23.26 -12.70 -10.78
N THR A 357 24.56 -12.65 -11.15
CA THR A 357 25.20 -13.66 -12.01
C THR A 357 25.67 -14.90 -11.23
N ARG A 358 25.71 -14.84 -9.91
CA ARG A 358 26.17 -15.92 -9.01
C ARG A 358 25.03 -16.70 -8.35
N HIS A 359 23.79 -16.61 -8.85
CA HIS A 359 22.66 -17.38 -8.32
C HIS A 359 22.86 -18.88 -8.54
N GLY A 360 23.57 -19.49 -7.60
CA GLY A 360 23.67 -20.90 -7.40
C GLY A 360 23.68 -21.19 -5.91
N ALA A 361 22.67 -21.90 -5.44
CA ALA A 361 22.45 -22.46 -4.11
C ALA A 361 22.12 -21.44 -3.00
N ALA A 362 20.86 -21.48 -2.58
CA ALA A 362 20.54 -21.14 -1.20
C ALA A 362 21.44 -21.94 -0.26
N PRO A 363 21.99 -21.36 0.82
CA PRO A 363 22.71 -22.14 1.82
C PRO A 363 21.73 -23.19 2.36
N GLY A 364 22.01 -24.46 2.15
CA GLY A 364 21.35 -25.56 2.84
C GLY A 364 21.69 -25.45 4.32
N GLY A 365 20.96 -24.61 5.05
CA GLY A 365 21.10 -24.40 6.48
C GLY A 365 19.83 -24.82 7.20
N THR A 366 19.97 -25.24 8.43
CA THR A 366 18.93 -25.53 9.42
C THR A 366 18.10 -24.32 9.82
N ALA A 367 18.20 -23.19 9.10
CA ALA A 367 17.45 -21.96 9.32
C ALA A 367 15.97 -22.16 9.01
N LEU A 368 15.12 -21.73 9.93
CA LEU A 368 13.68 -21.78 9.79
C LEU A 368 13.23 -20.75 8.73
N SER A 369 12.47 -21.20 7.74
CA SER A 369 11.90 -20.30 6.73
C SER A 369 10.63 -19.64 7.29
N TRP A 370 10.82 -18.57 8.07
CA TRP A 370 9.71 -17.81 8.64
C TRP A 370 8.80 -17.20 7.56
N PRO A 371 7.49 -17.14 7.80
CA PRO A 371 6.60 -16.47 6.88
C PRO A 371 6.87 -14.96 6.91
N SER A 372 6.97 -14.37 5.73
CA SER A 372 7.21 -12.93 5.61
C SER A 372 5.89 -12.18 5.64
N ALA A 373 5.60 -11.45 6.72
CA ALA A 373 4.45 -10.55 6.77
C ALA A 373 4.52 -9.49 5.66
N LEU A 374 5.72 -9.03 5.33
CA LEU A 374 5.94 -8.07 4.25
C LEU A 374 5.51 -8.62 2.89
N ALA A 375 5.73 -9.91 2.61
CA ALA A 375 5.32 -10.54 1.35
C ALA A 375 3.78 -10.68 1.21
N MET A 376 3.05 -10.55 2.31
CA MET A 376 1.59 -10.67 2.36
C MET A 376 0.88 -9.32 2.29
N VAL A 377 1.62 -8.22 2.34
CA VAL A 377 1.09 -6.87 2.11
C VAL A 377 0.65 -6.77 0.66
N GLY A 378 -0.64 -6.49 0.43
CA GLY A 378 -1.23 -6.47 -0.92
C GLY A 378 -0.51 -5.53 -1.90
N GLU A 379 0.12 -4.50 -1.39
CA GLU A 379 0.92 -3.54 -2.16
C GLU A 379 2.26 -4.11 -2.65
N LEU A 380 2.77 -5.16 -2.01
CA LEU A 380 4.03 -5.81 -2.36
C LEU A 380 3.83 -7.03 -3.26
N THR A 381 2.59 -7.33 -3.64
CA THR A 381 2.30 -8.38 -4.64
C THR A 381 2.90 -8.03 -5.99
N VAL A 382 3.38 -9.06 -6.69
CA VAL A 382 3.97 -8.94 -8.04
C VAL A 382 2.85 -8.75 -9.07
N PRO A 383 2.72 -7.56 -9.69
CA PRO A 383 1.63 -7.32 -10.63
C PRO A 383 1.97 -7.81 -12.05
N THR A 384 0.93 -8.10 -12.83
CA THR A 384 1.05 -8.26 -14.28
C THR A 384 1.11 -6.91 -14.99
N LEU A 385 1.59 -6.88 -16.25
CA LEU A 385 1.56 -5.67 -17.08
C LEU A 385 0.16 -5.05 -17.16
N GLY A 386 -0.87 -5.88 -17.27
CA GLY A 386 -2.26 -5.43 -17.29
C GLY A 386 -2.66 -4.68 -16.03
N VAL A 387 -2.27 -5.20 -14.87
CA VAL A 387 -2.51 -4.52 -13.58
C VAL A 387 -1.74 -3.20 -13.49
N ILE A 388 -0.46 -3.18 -13.92
CA ILE A 388 0.35 -1.95 -13.97
C ILE A 388 -0.33 -0.90 -14.86
N ALA A 389 -0.76 -1.29 -16.07
CA ALA A 389 -1.44 -0.39 -17.01
C ALA A 389 -2.76 0.13 -16.43
N MET A 390 -3.58 -0.73 -15.83
CA MET A 390 -4.86 -0.34 -15.22
C MET A 390 -4.68 0.61 -14.03
N ARG A 391 -3.68 0.38 -13.20
CA ARG A 391 -3.32 1.27 -12.09
C ARG A 391 -2.66 2.58 -12.54
N SER A 392 -2.24 2.64 -13.83
CA SER A 392 -1.56 3.78 -14.46
C SER A 392 -2.41 4.43 -15.56
N TYR A 393 -3.67 4.75 -15.30
CA TYR A 393 -4.63 5.35 -16.26
C TYR A 393 -5.30 4.40 -17.26
N GLY A 394 -5.08 3.08 -17.22
CA GLY A 394 -5.58 2.12 -18.18
C GLY A 394 -4.74 2.03 -19.47
N TYR A 395 -5.06 1.04 -20.29
CA TYR A 395 -4.25 0.66 -21.46
C TYR A 395 -4.00 1.79 -22.46
N LEU A 396 -5.01 2.62 -22.74
CA LEU A 396 -4.90 3.68 -23.75
C LEU A 396 -3.84 4.73 -23.39
N LEU A 397 -3.93 5.30 -22.18
CA LEU A 397 -3.00 6.34 -21.76
C LEU A 397 -1.62 5.77 -21.43
N PHE A 398 -1.55 4.54 -20.97
CA PHE A 398 -0.30 3.83 -20.79
C PHE A 398 0.43 3.65 -22.12
N PHE A 399 -0.29 3.29 -23.20
CA PHE A 399 0.22 3.23 -24.55
C PHE A 399 0.70 4.61 -25.06
N VAL A 400 -0.06 5.67 -24.82
CA VAL A 400 0.36 7.06 -25.16
C VAL A 400 1.67 7.41 -24.45
N GLY A 401 1.83 6.99 -23.18
CA GLY A 401 3.08 7.15 -22.44
C GLY A 401 4.25 6.41 -23.09
N TRP A 402 4.04 5.18 -23.57
CA TRP A 402 5.08 4.42 -24.30
C TRP A 402 5.44 5.04 -25.65
N LEU A 403 4.46 5.59 -26.37
CA LEU A 403 4.77 6.40 -27.56
C LEU A 403 5.59 7.64 -27.20
N GLY A 404 5.24 8.30 -26.08
CA GLY A 404 6.01 9.41 -25.55
C GLY A 404 7.44 9.02 -25.19
N LEU A 405 7.65 7.84 -24.61
CA LEU A 405 8.97 7.26 -24.34
C LEU A 405 9.82 7.13 -25.62
N LEU A 406 9.23 6.59 -26.68
CA LEU A 406 9.91 6.50 -27.99
C LEU A 406 10.24 7.89 -28.54
N LEU A 407 9.27 8.82 -28.47
CA LEU A 407 9.44 10.20 -28.96
C LEU A 407 10.48 11.02 -28.13
N LEU A 408 10.77 10.65 -26.88
CA LEU A 408 11.84 11.25 -26.08
C LEU A 408 13.23 11.07 -26.71
N LEU A 409 13.45 9.95 -27.37
CA LEU A 409 14.72 9.59 -28.00
C LEU A 409 14.79 10.02 -29.48
N MET A 410 13.66 10.53 -30.02
CA MET A 410 13.60 11.04 -31.37
C MET A 410 13.76 12.56 -31.43
N PRO A 411 14.39 13.08 -32.49
CA PRO A 411 14.56 14.52 -32.70
C PRO A 411 13.23 15.25 -32.86
N ARG A 412 13.24 16.56 -32.56
CA ARG A 412 12.06 17.41 -32.76
C ARG A 412 11.79 17.74 -34.21
N ARG A 413 12.83 17.74 -35.06
CA ARG A 413 12.78 18.12 -36.47
C ARG A 413 13.74 17.26 -37.26
N GLY A 414 13.61 17.27 -38.60
CA GLY A 414 14.53 16.58 -39.48
C GLY A 414 14.42 15.06 -39.41
N TRP A 415 13.21 14.55 -39.37
CA TRP A 415 12.97 13.12 -39.46
C TRP A 415 13.23 12.61 -40.88
N ASP A 416 13.97 11.53 -40.97
CA ASP A 416 14.17 10.76 -42.18
C ASP A 416 13.28 9.50 -42.20
N VAL A 417 13.41 8.71 -43.23
CA VAL A 417 12.65 7.45 -43.42
C VAL A 417 12.90 6.49 -42.24
N GLY A 418 14.13 6.46 -41.71
CA GLY A 418 14.47 5.60 -40.55
C GLY A 418 13.71 5.95 -39.31
N HIS A 419 13.55 7.23 -39.01
CA HIS A 419 12.75 7.69 -37.82
C HIS A 419 11.27 7.31 -37.97
N PHE A 420 10.70 7.47 -39.19
CA PHE A 420 9.32 7.05 -39.44
C PHE A 420 9.15 5.53 -39.33
N ALA A 421 10.10 4.76 -39.87
CA ALA A 421 10.08 3.31 -39.80
C ALA A 421 10.12 2.83 -38.32
N VAL A 422 11.02 3.41 -37.51
CA VAL A 422 11.10 3.09 -36.05
C VAL A 422 9.83 3.48 -35.32
N LEU A 423 9.24 4.64 -35.62
CA LEU A 423 7.98 5.05 -35.01
C LEU A 423 6.85 4.09 -35.34
N ILE A 424 6.67 3.70 -36.59
CA ILE A 424 5.61 2.77 -37.00
C ILE A 424 5.84 1.39 -36.38
N ALA A 425 7.05 0.82 -36.54
CA ALA A 425 7.38 -0.49 -36.00
C ALA A 425 7.27 -0.53 -34.49
N GLY A 426 7.78 0.52 -33.81
CA GLY A 426 7.67 0.66 -32.34
C GLY A 426 6.22 0.79 -31.87
N THR A 427 5.40 1.54 -32.59
CA THR A 427 3.96 1.67 -32.30
C THR A 427 3.24 0.32 -32.37
N LEU A 428 3.47 -0.43 -33.44
CA LEU A 428 2.87 -1.76 -33.63
C LEU A 428 3.36 -2.75 -32.57
N LEU A 429 4.66 -2.74 -32.26
CA LEU A 429 5.23 -3.60 -31.22
C LEU A 429 4.67 -3.26 -29.83
N TYR A 430 4.60 -1.99 -29.46
CA TYR A 430 4.06 -1.57 -28.18
C TYR A 430 2.57 -1.93 -28.05
N ARG A 431 1.81 -1.78 -29.14
CA ARG A 431 0.42 -2.23 -29.18
C ARG A 431 0.31 -3.74 -28.94
N TYR A 432 1.17 -4.52 -29.59
CA TYR A 432 1.24 -5.97 -29.42
C TYR A 432 1.58 -6.35 -27.97
N LEU A 433 2.62 -5.74 -27.38
CA LEU A 433 3.06 -6.05 -26.02
C LEU A 433 1.97 -5.81 -24.97
N LEU A 434 1.13 -4.80 -25.14
CA LEU A 434 0.01 -4.51 -24.25
C LEU A 434 -1.14 -5.52 -24.34
N THR A 435 -1.24 -6.26 -25.43
CA THR A 435 -2.30 -7.26 -25.64
C THR A 435 -1.79 -8.70 -25.53
N ALA A 436 -0.48 -8.90 -25.54
CA ALA A 436 0.14 -10.22 -25.45
C ALA A 436 0.04 -10.75 -24.01
N ALA A 437 -0.55 -11.93 -23.84
CA ALA A 437 -0.58 -12.66 -22.58
C ALA A 437 0.59 -13.63 -22.48
N GLY A 438 1.07 -13.88 -21.27
CA GLY A 438 2.04 -14.96 -20.97
C GLY A 438 3.49 -14.69 -21.38
N LEU A 439 3.87 -13.46 -21.76
CA LEU A 439 5.27 -13.13 -22.02
C LEU A 439 6.07 -13.13 -20.72
N ALA A 440 7.24 -13.80 -20.75
CA ALA A 440 8.20 -13.71 -19.67
C ALA A 440 8.66 -12.25 -19.50
N ARG A 441 8.87 -11.81 -18.25
CA ARG A 441 9.29 -10.44 -17.90
C ARG A 441 10.53 -9.98 -18.67
N SER A 442 11.55 -10.84 -18.76
CA SER A 442 12.79 -10.54 -19.49
C SER A 442 12.54 -10.32 -20.99
N THR A 443 11.71 -11.15 -21.61
CA THR A 443 11.30 -11.02 -23.01
C THR A 443 10.54 -9.72 -23.25
N LEU A 444 9.60 -9.39 -22.37
CA LEU A 444 8.84 -8.15 -22.46
C LEU A 444 9.76 -6.92 -22.40
N ILE A 445 10.69 -6.88 -21.45
CA ILE A 445 11.65 -5.78 -21.29
C ILE A 445 12.56 -5.69 -22.52
N ALA A 446 13.08 -6.82 -23.02
CA ALA A 446 13.92 -6.83 -24.23
C ALA A 446 13.18 -6.27 -25.45
N LEU A 447 11.93 -6.69 -25.65
CA LEU A 447 11.11 -6.21 -26.77
C LEU A 447 10.71 -4.72 -26.60
N LEU A 448 10.49 -4.26 -25.38
CA LEU A 448 10.22 -2.84 -25.09
C LEU A 448 11.43 -1.95 -25.43
N LEU A 449 12.65 -2.44 -25.16
CA LEU A 449 13.90 -1.73 -25.43
C LEU A 449 14.27 -1.68 -26.92
N LEU A 450 13.79 -2.63 -27.74
CA LEU A 450 14.19 -2.76 -29.14
C LEU A 450 13.92 -1.50 -29.98
N PRO A 451 12.72 -0.87 -29.96
CA PRO A 451 12.48 0.38 -30.69
C PRO A 451 13.31 1.55 -30.15
N LEU A 452 13.62 1.56 -28.85
CA LEU A 452 14.45 2.61 -28.25
C LEU A 452 15.90 2.54 -28.73
N PHE A 453 16.47 1.33 -28.79
CA PHE A 453 17.79 1.11 -29.37
C PHE A 453 17.79 1.46 -30.84
N ALA A 454 16.75 1.09 -31.60
CA ALA A 454 16.63 1.45 -33.01
C ALA A 454 16.56 2.99 -33.21
N ALA A 455 15.81 3.70 -32.34
CA ALA A 455 15.74 5.16 -32.37
C ALA A 455 17.11 5.81 -32.13
N VAL A 456 17.84 5.33 -31.12
CA VAL A 456 19.20 5.77 -30.82
C VAL A 456 20.15 5.51 -31.96
N LEU A 457 20.07 4.31 -32.57
CA LEU A 457 20.94 3.93 -33.70
C LEU A 457 20.69 4.83 -34.92
N VAL A 458 19.43 5.06 -35.27
CA VAL A 458 19.06 5.97 -36.36
C VAL A 458 19.55 7.39 -36.06
N ASP A 459 19.39 7.90 -34.84
CA ASP A 459 19.87 9.22 -34.45
C ASP A 459 21.39 9.34 -34.59
N VAL A 460 22.16 8.33 -34.16
CA VAL A 460 23.63 8.29 -34.25
C VAL A 460 24.09 8.23 -35.71
N LEU A 461 23.43 7.47 -36.56
CA LEU A 461 23.85 7.28 -37.97
C LEU A 461 23.41 8.44 -38.88
N ALA A 462 22.23 9.04 -38.63
CA ALA A 462 21.61 10.00 -39.54
C ALA A 462 21.99 11.47 -39.30
N ARG A 463 22.53 11.86 -38.14
CA ARG A 463 22.53 13.24 -37.68
C ARG A 463 23.89 13.87 -37.43
N GLU A 464 23.95 15.20 -37.70
CA GLU A 464 24.91 16.11 -37.08
C GLU A 464 24.42 16.52 -35.65
N PRO A 465 25.35 16.75 -34.69
CA PRO A 465 25.02 16.94 -33.30
C PRO A 465 24.36 18.28 -32.94
N ALA A 466 23.68 18.97 -33.87
CA ALA A 466 23.12 20.30 -33.65
C ALA A 466 22.01 20.38 -32.57
N ASP A 467 21.22 19.30 -32.35
CA ASP A 467 20.13 19.23 -31.35
C ASP A 467 20.48 18.30 -30.18
N ALA A 468 21.77 18.21 -29.92
CA ALA A 468 22.33 17.25 -28.96
C ALA A 468 21.79 17.35 -27.52
N ASP A 469 21.49 18.56 -27.04
CA ASP A 469 21.09 18.76 -25.64
C ASP A 469 19.65 18.24 -25.34
N ASP A 470 18.75 18.27 -26.35
CA ASP A 470 17.36 17.76 -26.20
C ASP A 470 17.32 16.24 -26.07
N THR A 471 18.13 15.52 -26.88
CA THR A 471 18.22 14.04 -26.79
C THR A 471 18.84 13.59 -25.47
N SER A 472 19.81 14.35 -24.94
CA SER A 472 20.38 14.07 -23.61
C SER A 472 19.36 14.20 -22.50
N ALA A 473 18.51 15.23 -22.53
CA ALA A 473 17.41 15.40 -21.61
C ALA A 473 16.35 14.29 -21.72
N GLY A 474 16.04 13.91 -22.99
CA GLY A 474 15.14 12.78 -23.27
C GLY A 474 15.66 11.45 -22.70
N MET A 475 16.98 11.20 -22.77
CA MET A 475 17.61 9.99 -22.24
C MET A 475 17.45 9.87 -20.71
N VAL A 476 17.55 10.98 -19.97
CA VAL A 476 17.33 10.97 -18.49
C VAL A 476 15.90 10.57 -18.16
N VAL A 477 14.90 11.12 -18.86
CA VAL A 477 13.49 10.78 -18.63
C VAL A 477 13.18 9.36 -19.08
N ALA A 478 13.75 8.92 -20.21
CA ALA A 478 13.58 7.55 -20.71
C ALA A 478 14.15 6.52 -19.72
N ALA A 479 15.35 6.75 -19.20
CA ALA A 479 15.95 5.90 -18.18
C ALA A 479 15.09 5.85 -16.91
N TRP A 480 14.52 6.98 -16.51
CA TRP A 480 13.63 7.06 -15.35
C TRP A 480 12.34 6.25 -15.56
N LEU A 481 11.67 6.40 -16.71
CA LEU A 481 10.45 5.67 -17.01
C LEU A 481 10.70 4.15 -17.09
N LEU A 482 11.80 3.74 -17.75
CA LEU A 482 12.17 2.33 -17.85
C LEU A 482 12.48 1.72 -16.47
N ALA A 483 13.26 2.41 -15.65
CA ALA A 483 13.59 1.93 -14.31
C ALA A 483 12.33 1.84 -13.41
N ALA A 484 11.45 2.84 -13.45
CA ALA A 484 10.18 2.81 -12.72
C ALA A 484 9.27 1.67 -13.19
N LEU A 485 9.24 1.39 -14.50
CA LEU A 485 8.48 0.26 -15.06
C LEU A 485 9.05 -1.09 -14.57
N VAL A 486 10.38 -1.26 -14.60
CA VAL A 486 11.03 -2.49 -14.12
C VAL A 486 10.71 -2.71 -12.64
N MET A 487 10.82 -1.69 -11.80
CA MET A 487 10.46 -1.78 -10.39
C MET A 487 8.98 -2.07 -10.16
N SER A 488 8.10 -1.54 -11.00
CA SER A 488 6.66 -1.83 -10.89
C SER A 488 6.33 -3.32 -11.07
N TYR A 489 7.20 -4.11 -11.70
CA TYR A 489 7.08 -5.57 -11.77
C TYR A 489 7.54 -6.29 -10.50
N ASP A 490 8.30 -5.62 -9.63
CA ASP A 490 8.74 -6.23 -8.36
C ASP A 490 7.66 -6.12 -7.28
N ALA A 491 6.91 -5.00 -7.27
CA ALA A 491 5.80 -4.81 -6.35
C ALA A 491 4.81 -3.76 -6.85
N LEU A 492 3.52 -3.98 -6.57
CA LEU A 492 2.43 -3.09 -6.97
C LEU A 492 2.62 -1.65 -6.44
N ARG A 493 3.18 -1.48 -5.22
CA ARG A 493 3.44 -0.16 -4.65
C ARG A 493 4.37 0.70 -5.52
N PHE A 494 5.29 0.09 -6.29
CA PHE A 494 6.22 0.83 -7.14
C PHE A 494 5.57 1.39 -8.41
N VAL A 495 4.32 1.04 -8.73
CA VAL A 495 3.53 1.71 -9.78
C VAL A 495 3.40 3.22 -9.49
N LEU A 496 3.47 3.63 -8.23
CA LEU A 496 3.58 5.03 -7.82
C LEU A 496 4.73 5.76 -8.51
N LEU A 497 5.89 5.11 -8.65
CA LEU A 497 7.10 5.71 -9.24
C LEU A 497 6.96 5.99 -10.74
N LEU A 498 5.95 5.38 -11.42
CA LEU A 498 5.60 5.70 -12.79
C LEU A 498 4.91 7.05 -12.94
N ALA A 499 4.29 7.59 -11.90
CA ALA A 499 3.44 8.78 -11.97
C ALA A 499 4.12 9.94 -12.70
N ALA A 500 5.33 10.29 -12.30
CA ALA A 500 6.06 11.40 -12.88
C ALA A 500 6.61 11.11 -14.30
N PRO A 501 7.42 10.07 -14.54
CA PRO A 501 8.02 9.85 -15.85
C PRO A 501 7.00 9.47 -16.93
N LEU A 502 5.94 8.72 -16.57
CA LEU A 502 4.85 8.40 -17.49
C LEU A 502 4.05 9.65 -17.86
N GLY A 503 3.72 10.51 -16.88
CA GLY A 503 3.02 11.77 -17.13
C GLY A 503 3.84 12.72 -18.03
N ILE A 504 5.17 12.79 -17.82
CA ILE A 504 6.07 13.55 -18.71
C ILE A 504 6.08 12.96 -20.10
N ALA A 505 6.15 11.64 -20.24
CA ALA A 505 6.12 10.96 -21.55
C ALA A 505 4.80 11.21 -22.29
N MET A 506 3.65 11.16 -21.59
CA MET A 506 2.35 11.54 -22.16
C MET A 506 2.34 13.02 -22.60
N GLY A 507 2.93 13.91 -21.82
CA GLY A 507 3.13 15.31 -22.18
C GLY A 507 3.98 15.48 -23.44
N VAL A 508 5.03 14.67 -23.58
CA VAL A 508 5.86 14.66 -24.81
C VAL A 508 5.06 14.19 -26.02
N ALA A 509 4.25 13.14 -25.89
CA ALA A 509 3.38 12.67 -26.96
C ALA A 509 2.39 13.77 -27.39
N ALA A 510 1.69 14.40 -26.44
CA ALA A 510 0.73 15.47 -26.69
C ALA A 510 1.40 16.72 -27.32
N GLY A 511 2.54 17.14 -26.80
CA GLY A 511 3.26 18.29 -27.31
C GLY A 511 3.85 18.07 -28.71
N ARG A 512 4.33 16.86 -29.02
CA ARG A 512 4.79 16.47 -30.36
C ARG A 512 3.63 16.43 -31.35
N LEU A 513 2.48 15.90 -30.94
CA LEU A 513 1.26 15.92 -31.74
C LEU A 513 0.84 17.36 -32.05
N HIS A 514 0.83 18.25 -31.05
CA HIS A 514 0.53 19.67 -31.26
C HIS A 514 1.48 20.32 -32.26
N LEU A 515 2.79 20.12 -32.11
CA LEU A 515 3.80 20.70 -32.99
C LEU A 515 3.68 20.15 -34.44
N TRP A 516 3.23 18.92 -34.61
CA TRP A 516 2.95 18.33 -35.92
C TRP A 516 1.68 18.92 -36.51
N LEU A 517 0.59 19.00 -35.77
CA LEU A 517 -0.67 19.62 -36.21
C LEU A 517 -0.49 21.09 -36.61
N ASP A 518 0.21 21.88 -35.79
CA ASP A 518 0.48 23.29 -36.12
C ASP A 518 1.28 23.44 -37.41
N ARG A 519 2.25 22.58 -37.67
CA ARG A 519 2.99 22.53 -38.94
C ARG A 519 2.11 22.17 -40.13
N GLN A 520 1.18 21.18 -39.97
CA GLN A 520 0.24 20.84 -41.06
C GLN A 520 -0.70 22.01 -41.39
N VAL A 521 -1.19 22.69 -40.34
CA VAL A 521 -2.01 23.90 -40.49
C VAL A 521 -1.24 25.02 -41.22
N CYS A 522 0.01 25.29 -40.81
CA CYS A 522 0.85 26.29 -41.46
C CYS A 522 1.22 25.93 -42.92
N ALA A 523 1.36 24.63 -43.25
CA ALA A 523 1.64 24.19 -44.61
C ALA A 523 0.42 24.30 -45.55
N ARG A 524 -0.82 24.15 -45.00
CA ARG A 524 -2.07 24.24 -45.76
C ARG A 524 -2.57 25.66 -46.01
N PHE A 525 -2.25 26.60 -45.08
CA PHE A 525 -2.75 27.97 -45.11
C PHE A 525 -1.57 28.91 -45.11
N ALA A 526 -1.45 29.75 -46.17
CA ALA A 526 -0.33 30.70 -46.35
C ALA A 526 -0.17 31.71 -45.17
N ALA A 527 -1.26 32.04 -44.52
CA ALA A 527 -1.28 32.83 -43.28
C ALA A 527 -2.41 32.28 -42.36
N PRO A 528 -2.18 31.21 -41.61
CA PRO A 528 -3.23 30.64 -40.78
C PRO A 528 -3.63 31.63 -39.68
N GLY A 529 -4.94 31.93 -39.61
CA GLY A 529 -5.53 32.73 -38.55
C GLY A 529 -5.34 32.07 -37.17
N ALA A 530 -5.75 32.75 -36.14
CA ALA A 530 -5.67 32.22 -34.76
C ALA A 530 -6.50 30.93 -34.58
N VAL A 531 -7.65 30.81 -35.25
CA VAL A 531 -8.60 29.71 -35.08
C VAL A 531 -8.01 28.33 -35.41
N PRO A 532 -7.39 28.07 -36.56
CA PRO A 532 -6.80 26.76 -36.87
C PRO A 532 -5.69 26.34 -35.89
N ARG A 533 -4.88 27.30 -35.40
CA ARG A 533 -3.85 27.04 -34.38
C ARG A 533 -4.44 26.71 -33.00
N LEU A 534 -5.50 27.41 -32.64
CA LEU A 534 -6.25 27.11 -31.41
C LEU A 534 -6.89 25.73 -31.46
N LEU A 535 -7.45 25.31 -32.62
CA LEU A 535 -8.00 23.96 -32.80
C LEU A 535 -6.92 22.90 -32.70
N ALA A 536 -5.73 23.11 -33.28
CA ALA A 536 -4.61 22.20 -33.15
C ALA A 536 -4.12 22.08 -31.69
N ALA A 537 -4.10 23.19 -30.95
CA ALA A 537 -3.75 23.17 -29.52
C ALA A 537 -4.84 22.46 -28.70
N ALA A 538 -6.12 22.73 -28.98
CA ALA A 538 -7.25 22.12 -28.30
C ALA A 538 -7.29 20.58 -28.52
N ALA A 539 -7.05 20.12 -29.75
CA ALA A 539 -6.98 18.69 -30.08
C ALA A 539 -5.86 17.96 -29.30
N ALA A 540 -4.71 18.59 -29.12
CA ALA A 540 -3.63 18.01 -28.34
C ALA A 540 -3.88 18.11 -26.81
N LEU A 541 -4.50 19.20 -26.33
CA LEU A 541 -4.91 19.37 -24.93
C LEU A 541 -6.03 18.41 -24.54
N ALA A 542 -6.82 17.91 -25.50
CA ALA A 542 -7.84 16.90 -25.23
C ALA A 542 -7.26 15.63 -24.59
N LEU A 543 -5.98 15.33 -24.81
CA LEU A 543 -5.28 14.24 -24.12
C LEU A 543 -5.18 14.44 -22.60
N ALA A 544 -5.36 15.67 -22.09
CA ALA A 544 -5.42 15.93 -20.65
C ALA A 544 -6.79 15.63 -20.02
N ILE A 545 -7.86 15.56 -20.82
CA ILE A 545 -9.23 15.36 -20.31
C ILE A 545 -9.33 14.03 -19.58
N LEU A 546 -8.76 12.97 -20.14
CA LEU A 546 -8.88 11.64 -19.58
C LEU A 546 -8.10 11.50 -18.25
N PRO A 547 -6.84 11.95 -18.10
CA PRO A 547 -6.17 12.03 -16.81
C PRO A 547 -6.94 12.84 -15.75
N ILE A 548 -7.55 13.96 -16.14
CA ILE A 548 -8.37 14.78 -15.24
C ILE A 548 -9.60 13.98 -14.78
N ARG A 549 -10.33 13.35 -15.70
CA ARG A 549 -11.52 12.54 -15.37
C ARG A 549 -11.19 11.36 -14.47
N ILE A 550 -10.12 10.63 -14.77
CA ILE A 550 -9.69 9.47 -13.97
C ILE A 550 -9.24 9.94 -12.59
N GLY A 551 -8.42 11.02 -12.51
CA GLY A 551 -8.00 11.59 -11.24
C GLY A 551 -9.18 12.08 -10.39
N TYR A 552 -10.16 12.73 -11.01
CA TYR A 552 -11.40 13.14 -10.35
C TYR A 552 -12.20 11.92 -9.84
N ALA A 553 -12.42 10.90 -10.68
CA ALA A 553 -13.11 9.68 -10.28
C ALA A 553 -12.39 8.96 -9.11
N THR A 554 -11.04 8.91 -9.15
CA THR A 554 -10.25 8.37 -8.03
C THR A 554 -10.46 9.16 -6.74
N SER A 555 -10.50 10.49 -6.83
CA SER A 555 -10.71 11.33 -5.64
C SER A 555 -12.14 11.26 -5.11
N VAL A 556 -13.13 11.10 -5.99
CA VAL A 556 -14.55 10.92 -5.60
C VAL A 556 -14.78 9.59 -4.89
N SER A 557 -14.05 8.53 -5.28
CA SER A 557 -14.22 7.19 -4.68
C SER A 557 -13.54 7.02 -3.31
N TYR A 558 -12.81 8.04 -2.83
CA TYR A 558 -12.07 7.98 -1.59
C TYR A 558 -12.98 7.99 -0.35
N LEU A 559 -12.67 7.12 0.60
CA LEU A 559 -13.24 7.09 1.94
C LEU A 559 -12.14 6.95 3.00
N PRO A 560 -12.27 7.56 4.18
CA PRO A 560 -11.39 7.31 5.31
C PRO A 560 -11.31 5.82 5.68
N ALA A 561 -10.12 5.35 6.04
CA ALA A 561 -9.92 3.99 6.51
C ALA A 561 -10.33 3.80 7.98
N ILE A 562 -10.21 4.85 8.77
CA ILE A 562 -10.67 4.88 10.17
C ILE A 562 -12.01 5.60 10.24
N ASP A 563 -12.83 5.21 11.20
CA ASP A 563 -14.11 5.83 11.49
C ASP A 563 -14.30 6.11 12.99
N ARG A 564 -15.45 6.68 13.34
CA ARG A 564 -15.78 7.05 14.72
C ARG A 564 -15.79 5.84 15.67
N ALA A 565 -16.19 4.65 15.19
CA ALA A 565 -16.17 3.45 16.04
C ALA A 565 -14.76 3.12 16.52
N TRP A 566 -13.79 3.13 15.62
CA TRP A 566 -12.38 2.97 15.97
C TRP A 566 -11.86 4.11 16.87
N ALA A 567 -12.14 5.37 16.48
CA ALA A 567 -11.66 6.52 17.23
C ALA A 567 -12.18 6.53 18.66
N ASP A 568 -13.47 6.25 18.86
CA ASP A 568 -14.10 6.21 20.18
C ASP A 568 -13.64 5.01 21.02
N THR A 569 -13.44 3.83 20.39
CA THR A 569 -12.87 2.64 21.07
C THR A 569 -11.47 2.95 21.61
N LEU A 570 -10.61 3.54 20.78
CA LEU A 570 -9.24 3.85 21.17
C LEU A 570 -9.15 5.02 22.17
N ALA A 571 -10.04 6.00 22.07
CA ALA A 571 -10.18 7.06 23.07
C ALA A 571 -10.69 6.51 24.43
N GLY A 572 -11.60 5.52 24.39
CA GLY A 572 -12.03 4.77 25.57
C GLY A 572 -10.88 4.05 26.24
N LEU A 573 -10.06 3.33 25.48
CA LEU A 573 -8.86 2.66 25.99
C LEU A 573 -7.84 3.66 26.56
N ARG A 574 -7.66 4.82 25.92
CA ARG A 574 -6.78 5.87 26.44
C ARG A 574 -7.18 6.34 27.85
N SER A 575 -8.48 6.44 28.10
CA SER A 575 -8.99 6.89 29.40
C SER A 575 -9.02 5.78 30.46
N ALA A 576 -9.27 4.54 30.06
CA ALA A 576 -9.47 3.41 30.97
C ALA A 576 -8.18 2.64 31.28
N ALA A 577 -7.28 2.49 30.32
CA ALA A 577 -6.08 1.68 30.45
C ALA A 577 -4.93 2.44 31.13
N PRO A 578 -4.10 1.77 31.97
CA PRO A 578 -2.88 2.35 32.53
C PRO A 578 -1.94 2.87 31.45
N PRO A 579 -1.06 3.86 31.72
CA PRO A 579 -0.15 4.44 30.74
C PRO A 579 0.83 3.43 30.14
N ASP A 580 1.20 2.40 30.89
CA ASP A 580 2.13 1.34 30.52
C ASP A 580 1.42 0.11 29.90
N ALA A 581 0.10 0.16 29.71
CA ALA A 581 -0.67 -0.91 29.10
C ALA A 581 -0.18 -1.28 27.70
N ILE A 582 -0.39 -2.54 27.33
CA ILE A 582 -0.07 -3.08 26.01
C ILE A 582 -1.38 -3.43 25.28
N ILE A 583 -1.53 -2.93 24.07
CA ILE A 583 -2.66 -3.27 23.21
C ILE A 583 -2.16 -4.25 22.14
N ASN A 584 -2.73 -5.45 22.14
CA ASN A 584 -2.52 -6.44 21.11
C ASN A 584 -3.59 -6.21 20.04
N THR A 585 -3.17 -5.94 18.84
CA THR A 585 -4.05 -5.74 17.68
C THR A 585 -3.32 -6.08 16.40
N TRP A 586 -4.05 -6.44 15.35
CA TRP A 586 -3.47 -6.69 14.05
C TRP A 586 -2.64 -5.48 13.59
N TRP A 587 -1.49 -5.72 12.99
CA TRP A 587 -0.47 -4.69 12.69
C TRP A 587 -1.00 -3.50 11.84
N ASP A 588 -1.98 -3.72 10.96
CA ASP A 588 -2.62 -2.64 10.18
C ASP A 588 -3.21 -1.54 11.07
N TYR A 589 -3.66 -1.89 12.28
CA TYR A 589 -4.30 -0.96 13.20
C TYR A 589 -3.33 -0.31 14.21
N GLY A 590 -2.06 -0.72 14.20
CA GLY A 590 -1.07 -0.31 15.20
C GLY A 590 -0.86 1.20 15.27
N TYR A 591 -0.57 1.85 14.15
CA TYR A 591 -0.25 3.30 14.14
C TYR A 591 -1.38 4.19 14.61
N TRP A 592 -2.63 3.89 14.26
CA TRP A 592 -3.74 4.69 14.80
C TRP A 592 -4.02 4.38 16.26
N THR A 593 -3.75 3.16 16.71
CA THR A 593 -3.81 2.78 18.13
C THR A 593 -2.79 3.57 18.94
N GLU A 594 -1.54 3.64 18.51
CA GLU A 594 -0.50 4.46 19.14
C GLU A 594 -0.86 5.95 19.19
N TYR A 595 -1.46 6.46 18.12
CA TYR A 595 -1.84 7.87 18.05
C TYR A 595 -3.06 8.21 18.90
N LEU A 596 -4.12 7.41 18.84
CA LEU A 596 -5.41 7.70 19.47
C LEU A 596 -5.48 7.20 20.91
N ALA A 597 -5.02 5.97 21.17
CA ALA A 597 -5.00 5.43 22.53
C ALA A 597 -3.79 5.91 23.34
N GLU A 598 -2.73 6.41 22.70
CA GLU A 598 -1.45 6.76 23.34
C GLU A 598 -0.94 5.64 24.28
N ARG A 599 -1.05 4.38 23.80
CA ARG A 599 -0.63 3.16 24.49
C ARG A 599 0.29 2.34 23.60
N ARG A 600 1.08 1.50 24.25
CA ARG A 600 2.01 0.60 23.56
C ARG A 600 1.25 -0.46 22.77
N VAL A 601 1.76 -0.81 21.57
CA VAL A 601 1.20 -1.89 20.76
C VAL A 601 2.23 -3.00 20.57
N SER A 602 1.74 -4.25 20.46
CA SER A 602 2.60 -5.39 20.14
C SER A 602 3.04 -5.36 18.68
N ALA A 603 2.18 -4.90 17.76
CA ALA A 603 2.45 -4.87 16.33
C ALA A 603 1.90 -3.60 15.66
N ASP A 604 2.64 -3.13 14.64
CA ASP A 604 2.30 -2.01 13.75
C ASP A 604 2.92 -2.21 12.35
N GLY A 605 2.74 -1.27 11.43
CA GLY A 605 3.35 -1.32 10.09
C GLY A 605 4.89 -1.31 10.10
N GLY A 606 5.53 -0.91 11.19
CA GLY A 606 6.97 -0.98 11.39
C GLY A 606 7.47 -2.36 11.81
N THR A 607 6.60 -3.24 12.28
CA THR A 607 6.96 -4.58 12.79
C THR A 607 6.89 -5.69 11.74
N LEU A 608 6.55 -5.38 10.50
CA LEU A 608 6.35 -6.35 9.41
C LEU A 608 7.57 -7.23 9.08
N LEU A 609 8.77 -6.80 9.46
CA LEU A 609 10.01 -7.58 9.30
C LEU A 609 10.28 -8.50 10.50
N THR A 610 9.49 -8.41 11.58
CA THR A 610 9.65 -9.24 12.78
C THR A 610 8.73 -10.46 12.74
N HIS A 611 8.91 -11.39 13.68
CA HIS A 611 8.03 -12.54 13.82
C HIS A 611 6.73 -12.22 14.59
N THR A 612 6.63 -11.05 15.19
CA THR A 612 5.48 -10.63 16.00
C THR A 612 4.13 -10.78 15.29
N PRO A 613 3.96 -10.38 14.00
CA PRO A 613 2.69 -10.58 13.30
C PRO A 613 2.26 -12.05 13.18
N HIS A 614 3.23 -12.98 13.03
CA HIS A 614 2.94 -14.42 13.04
C HIS A 614 2.41 -14.88 14.40
N TRP A 615 3.13 -14.55 15.48
CA TRP A 615 2.73 -14.97 16.82
C TRP A 615 1.37 -14.41 17.24
N LEU A 616 1.08 -13.16 16.87
CA LEU A 616 -0.21 -12.53 17.13
C LEU A 616 -1.35 -13.23 16.38
N ALA A 617 -1.20 -13.42 15.05
CA ALA A 617 -2.20 -14.15 14.27
C ALA A 617 -2.39 -15.58 14.76
N ARG A 618 -1.29 -16.27 15.13
CA ARG A 618 -1.37 -17.62 15.69
C ARG A 618 -2.13 -17.64 17.03
N ALA A 619 -1.92 -16.66 17.90
CA ALA A 619 -2.66 -16.56 19.15
C ALA A 619 -4.16 -16.37 18.93
N GLU A 620 -4.52 -15.50 17.96
CA GLU A 620 -5.92 -15.26 17.61
C GLU A 620 -6.58 -16.50 16.94
N LEU A 621 -5.81 -17.30 16.19
CA LEU A 621 -6.29 -18.53 15.53
C LEU A 621 -6.14 -19.79 16.40
N ALA A 622 -5.60 -19.69 17.62
CA ALA A 622 -5.46 -20.85 18.50
C ALA A 622 -6.82 -21.43 18.90
N ALA A 623 -6.93 -22.75 18.83
CA ALA A 623 -8.11 -23.47 19.31
C ALA A 623 -8.15 -23.58 20.84
N SER A 624 -6.99 -23.55 21.51
CA SER A 624 -6.86 -23.56 22.96
C SER A 624 -6.74 -22.12 23.51
N GLU A 625 -7.55 -21.79 24.51
CA GLU A 625 -7.44 -20.51 25.24
C GLU A 625 -6.07 -20.40 25.94
N ASP A 626 -5.56 -21.49 26.52
CA ASP A 626 -4.27 -21.49 27.21
C ASP A 626 -3.11 -21.20 26.25
N GLU A 627 -3.11 -21.81 25.03
CA GLU A 627 -2.11 -21.51 23.99
C GLU A 627 -2.19 -20.03 23.61
N ALA A 628 -3.38 -19.49 23.35
CA ALA A 628 -3.59 -18.11 23.00
C ALA A 628 -3.05 -17.14 24.06
N VAL A 629 -3.47 -17.35 25.32
CA VAL A 629 -3.02 -16.54 26.47
C VAL A 629 -1.51 -16.62 26.65
N GLY A 630 -0.91 -17.82 26.52
CA GLY A 630 0.53 -18.01 26.66
C GLY A 630 1.34 -17.32 25.56
N LEU A 631 0.87 -17.36 24.30
CA LEU A 631 1.49 -16.63 23.18
C LEU A 631 1.39 -15.11 23.39
N LEU A 632 0.22 -14.59 23.78
CA LEU A 632 0.04 -13.18 24.10
C LEU A 632 0.89 -12.76 25.30
N ARG A 633 1.03 -13.63 26.34
CA ARG A 633 1.94 -13.41 27.46
C ARG A 633 3.38 -13.31 26.98
N MET A 634 3.84 -14.24 26.15
CA MET A 634 5.19 -14.20 25.57
C MET A 634 5.45 -12.90 24.82
N LEU A 635 4.52 -12.46 23.96
CA LEU A 635 4.62 -11.19 23.27
C LEU A 635 4.73 -10.01 24.24
N ASN A 636 3.90 -9.99 25.28
CA ASN A 636 3.84 -8.87 26.23
C ASN A 636 4.93 -8.91 27.32
N CYS A 637 5.66 -10.03 27.45
CA CYS A 637 6.82 -10.17 28.32
C CYS A 637 8.14 -9.81 27.65
N GLY A 638 8.33 -10.12 26.35
CA GLY A 638 9.62 -9.95 25.73
C GLY A 638 9.59 -9.65 24.23
N SER A 639 8.43 -9.80 23.59
CA SER A 639 8.29 -9.71 22.13
C SER A 639 9.17 -10.74 21.38
N ASP A 640 8.99 -10.83 20.07
CA ASP A 640 9.89 -11.53 19.15
C ASP A 640 10.23 -10.59 17.98
N ALA A 641 11.19 -9.71 18.23
CA ALA A 641 11.56 -8.61 17.34
C ALA A 641 12.68 -8.98 16.36
N GLU A 642 12.99 -10.27 16.19
CA GLU A 642 13.92 -10.69 15.15
C GLU A 642 13.47 -10.14 13.78
N PRO A 643 14.36 -9.57 12.93
CA PRO A 643 15.83 -9.54 13.05
C PRO A 643 16.40 -8.25 13.70
N TYR A 644 15.61 -7.49 14.44
CA TYR A 644 16.13 -6.29 15.11
C TYR A 644 16.97 -6.67 16.35
N PRO A 645 17.93 -5.80 16.76
CA PRO A 645 18.77 -6.08 17.94
C PRO A 645 17.97 -6.34 19.21
N GLU A 646 16.82 -5.70 19.36
CA GLU A 646 15.89 -5.87 20.46
C GLU A 646 15.27 -7.28 20.50
N GLY A 647 15.16 -7.95 19.34
CA GLY A 647 14.61 -9.30 19.19
C GLY A 647 15.39 -10.37 19.94
N ALA A 648 16.67 -10.15 20.17
CA ALA A 648 17.52 -11.06 20.95
C ALA A 648 17.06 -11.24 22.42
N GLN A 649 16.10 -10.46 22.88
CA GLN A 649 15.49 -10.58 24.20
C GLN A 649 14.22 -11.44 24.21
N GLY A 650 13.65 -11.75 23.04
CA GLY A 650 12.49 -12.62 22.89
C GLY A 650 12.78 -14.08 23.24
N ALA A 651 11.73 -14.84 23.54
CA ALA A 651 11.84 -16.24 23.94
C ALA A 651 12.51 -17.13 22.86
N PRO A 652 12.18 -17.02 21.57
CA PRO A 652 12.86 -17.82 20.53
C PRO A 652 14.37 -17.55 20.48
N ALA A 653 14.78 -16.27 20.53
CA ALA A 653 16.18 -15.87 20.49
C ALA A 653 16.95 -16.36 21.72
N LYS A 654 16.33 -16.36 22.91
CA LYS A 654 16.92 -16.89 24.13
C LYS A 654 17.13 -18.41 24.04
N LEU A 655 16.13 -19.14 23.57
CA LEU A 655 16.23 -20.60 23.38
C LEU A 655 17.33 -20.95 22.37
N THR A 656 17.44 -20.21 21.28
CA THR A 656 18.52 -20.39 20.29
C THR A 656 19.88 -20.09 20.90
N ARG A 657 20.01 -19.05 21.71
CA ARG A 657 21.25 -18.69 22.42
C ARG A 657 21.68 -19.79 23.42
N HIS A 658 20.71 -20.47 24.02
CA HIS A 658 20.94 -21.59 24.92
C HIS A 658 21.09 -22.97 24.22
N GLY A 659 21.29 -22.96 22.90
CA GLY A 659 21.72 -24.13 22.14
C GLY A 659 20.63 -24.89 21.39
N LEU A 660 19.39 -24.44 21.42
CA LEU A 660 18.33 -25.00 20.56
C LEU A 660 18.51 -24.46 19.13
N GLY A 661 18.31 -25.29 18.13
CA GLY A 661 18.17 -24.81 16.76
C GLY A 661 16.86 -23.99 16.59
N GLU A 662 16.76 -23.14 15.58
CA GLU A 662 15.57 -22.28 15.36
C GLU A 662 14.26 -23.06 15.37
N ARG A 663 14.21 -24.23 14.73
CA ARG A 663 13.04 -25.12 14.75
C ARG A 663 12.71 -25.58 16.17
N GLY A 664 13.71 -26.05 16.92
CA GLY A 664 13.50 -26.48 18.30
C GLY A 664 13.06 -25.34 19.20
N ALA A 665 13.56 -24.12 18.98
CA ALA A 665 13.14 -22.94 19.70
C ALA A 665 11.65 -22.59 19.39
N TYR A 666 11.24 -22.67 18.13
CA TYR A 666 9.83 -22.48 17.74
C TYR A 666 8.91 -23.50 18.43
N ASP A 667 9.22 -24.81 18.28
CA ASP A 667 8.43 -25.89 18.88
C ASP A 667 8.36 -25.77 20.41
N ALA A 668 9.46 -25.34 21.03
CA ALA A 668 9.51 -25.10 22.48
C ALA A 668 8.61 -23.93 22.88
N VAL A 669 8.61 -22.81 22.15
CA VAL A 669 7.72 -21.67 22.43
C VAL A 669 6.24 -22.07 22.35
N VAL A 670 5.85 -22.77 21.29
CA VAL A 670 4.47 -23.28 21.14
C VAL A 670 4.09 -24.18 22.30
N ARG A 671 5.01 -25.05 22.74
CA ARG A 671 4.75 -25.94 23.88
C ARG A 671 4.64 -25.17 25.21
N LEU A 672 5.55 -24.22 25.44
CA LEU A 672 5.57 -23.38 26.64
C LEU A 672 4.30 -22.55 26.79
N ALA A 673 3.70 -22.11 25.68
CA ALA A 673 2.49 -21.31 25.68
C ALA A 673 1.31 -22.00 26.39
N SER A 674 1.22 -23.31 26.32
CA SER A 674 0.14 -24.11 26.93
C SER A 674 0.45 -24.64 28.34
N LEU A 675 1.60 -24.27 28.92
CA LEU A 675 2.03 -24.76 30.22
C LEU A 675 1.95 -23.67 31.29
N ASP A 676 1.66 -24.06 32.53
CA ASP A 676 1.91 -23.20 33.67
C ASP A 676 3.43 -23.06 33.94
N ARG A 677 3.81 -22.10 34.79
CA ARG A 677 5.22 -21.79 35.05
C ARG A 677 6.00 -22.98 35.58
N GLY A 678 5.40 -23.83 36.40
CA GLY A 678 6.07 -24.99 37.01
C GLY A 678 6.31 -26.10 36.00
N ALA A 679 5.29 -26.42 35.19
CA ALA A 679 5.40 -27.38 34.08
C ALA A 679 6.35 -26.88 33.00
N ALA A 680 6.37 -25.57 32.73
CA ALA A 680 7.30 -24.94 31.79
C ALA A 680 8.76 -25.07 32.25
N ASP A 681 9.05 -24.84 33.56
CA ASP A 681 10.40 -25.04 34.11
C ASP A 681 10.85 -26.50 33.97
N GLN A 682 9.98 -27.48 34.30
CA GLN A 682 10.25 -28.90 34.12
C GLN A 682 10.49 -29.27 32.65
N TYR A 683 9.69 -28.74 31.75
CA TYR A 683 9.88 -28.97 30.31
C TYR A 683 11.21 -28.44 29.81
N LEU A 684 11.60 -27.21 30.19
CA LEU A 684 12.92 -26.63 29.84
C LEU A 684 14.09 -27.42 30.45
N ALA A 685 13.93 -27.95 31.69
CA ALA A 685 14.92 -28.84 32.28
C ALA A 685 15.06 -30.14 31.47
N GLY A 686 13.96 -30.68 30.96
CA GLY A 686 13.94 -31.84 30.05
C GLY A 686 14.67 -31.62 28.72
N LEU A 687 14.75 -30.35 28.27
CA LEU A 687 15.52 -29.95 27.09
C LEU A 687 17.03 -29.76 27.40
N GLY A 688 17.46 -29.98 28.65
CA GLY A 688 18.85 -29.89 29.07
C GLY A 688 19.31 -28.45 29.43
N LEU A 689 18.38 -27.48 29.59
CA LEU A 689 18.75 -26.14 30.01
C LEU A 689 19.09 -26.11 31.51
N ASP A 690 20.16 -25.42 31.88
CA ASP A 690 20.51 -25.17 33.26
C ASP A 690 19.51 -24.16 33.95
N ALA A 691 19.63 -23.99 35.27
CA ALA A 691 18.71 -23.17 36.01
C ALA A 691 18.71 -21.70 35.58
N ALA A 692 19.87 -21.15 35.17
CA ALA A 692 20.00 -19.78 34.72
C ALA A 692 19.34 -19.59 33.35
N ALA A 693 19.58 -20.50 32.41
CA ALA A 693 18.94 -20.52 31.09
C ALA A 693 17.41 -20.64 31.20
N ARG A 694 16.93 -21.53 32.09
CA ARG A 694 15.48 -21.68 32.31
C ARG A 694 14.86 -20.38 32.85
N ALA A 695 15.51 -19.77 33.87
CA ALA A 695 15.05 -18.50 34.43
C ALA A 695 15.01 -17.38 33.36
N ASP A 696 16.02 -17.31 32.48
CA ASP A 696 16.09 -16.35 31.39
C ASP A 696 14.93 -16.52 30.37
N VAL A 697 14.64 -17.77 29.98
CA VAL A 697 13.52 -18.06 29.06
C VAL A 697 12.18 -17.76 29.73
N LEU A 698 11.97 -18.23 30.98
CA LEU A 698 10.73 -18.02 31.73
C LEU A 698 10.44 -16.54 32.00
N ALA A 699 11.47 -15.70 32.11
CA ALA A 699 11.30 -14.26 32.19
C ALA A 699 10.63 -13.63 30.95
N SER A 700 10.71 -14.29 29.78
CA SER A 700 10.10 -13.84 28.52
C SER A 700 8.81 -14.59 28.16
N THR A 701 8.50 -15.70 28.81
CA THR A 701 7.30 -16.50 28.50
C THR A 701 6.28 -16.52 29.63
N HIS A 702 6.75 -16.45 30.89
CA HIS A 702 5.92 -16.59 32.09
C HIS A 702 6.14 -15.43 33.09
N CYS A 703 6.42 -14.24 32.60
CA CYS A 703 6.40 -13.03 33.44
C CYS A 703 4.95 -12.63 33.76
N THR A 704 4.80 -11.66 34.66
CA THR A 704 3.55 -10.94 34.86
C THR A 704 3.59 -9.70 33.96
N PRO A 705 2.90 -9.71 32.77
CA PRO A 705 2.94 -8.57 31.89
C PRO A 705 2.16 -7.38 32.48
N PRO A 706 2.37 -6.16 31.96
CA PRO A 706 1.48 -5.03 32.24
C PRO A 706 0.04 -5.33 31.84
N ALA A 707 -0.89 -4.50 32.31
CA ALA A 707 -2.29 -4.58 31.89
C ALA A 707 -2.36 -4.65 30.35
N SER A 708 -3.03 -5.66 29.84
CA SER A 708 -3.00 -5.97 28.40
C SER A 708 -4.40 -6.13 27.84
N TYR A 709 -4.57 -5.67 26.65
CA TYR A 709 -5.84 -5.66 25.93
C TYR A 709 -5.69 -6.30 24.56
N LEU A 710 -6.77 -6.92 24.09
CA LEU A 710 -6.87 -7.42 22.71
C LEU A 710 -7.98 -6.64 21.99
N VAL A 711 -7.64 -6.01 20.87
CA VAL A 711 -8.60 -5.28 20.03
C VAL A 711 -8.73 -6.00 18.70
N LEU A 712 -9.93 -6.51 18.43
CA LEU A 712 -10.28 -7.27 17.24
C LEU A 712 -11.21 -6.47 16.33
N SER A 713 -11.09 -6.69 15.02
CA SER A 713 -12.04 -6.16 14.05
C SER A 713 -12.57 -7.28 13.15
N SER A 714 -13.86 -7.23 12.85
CA SER A 714 -14.46 -8.18 11.87
C SER A 714 -13.88 -8.04 10.46
N GLN A 715 -13.16 -6.96 10.16
CA GLN A 715 -12.45 -6.79 8.89
C GLN A 715 -11.22 -7.70 8.74
N GLN A 716 -10.64 -8.18 9.84
CA GLN A 716 -9.45 -9.05 9.81
C GLN A 716 -9.68 -10.33 8.98
N VAL A 717 -10.91 -10.83 8.93
CA VAL A 717 -11.25 -12.03 8.13
C VAL A 717 -10.96 -11.85 6.64
N ALA A 718 -10.95 -10.60 6.14
CA ALA A 718 -10.69 -10.27 4.75
C ALA A 718 -9.19 -10.12 4.43
N PHE A 719 -8.30 -10.17 5.42
CA PHE A 719 -6.86 -10.01 5.21
C PHE A 719 -6.17 -11.36 4.97
N PRO A 720 -5.73 -11.64 3.73
CA PRO A 720 -5.04 -12.91 3.43
C PRO A 720 -3.82 -13.15 4.32
N GLY A 721 -3.07 -12.09 4.64
CA GLY A 721 -1.89 -12.17 5.50
C GLY A 721 -2.19 -12.67 6.92
N PHE A 722 -3.36 -12.36 7.47
CA PHE A 722 -3.79 -12.83 8.78
C PHE A 722 -3.85 -14.36 8.83
N TRP A 723 -4.48 -14.97 7.82
CA TRP A 723 -4.61 -16.42 7.69
C TRP A 723 -3.27 -17.09 7.40
N GLN A 724 -2.52 -16.57 6.44
CA GLN A 724 -1.23 -17.13 6.02
C GLN A 724 -0.20 -17.12 7.16
N LEU A 725 -0.21 -16.07 7.99
CA LEU A 725 0.68 -15.96 9.14
C LEU A 725 0.22 -16.85 10.29
N GLY A 726 -1.06 -16.84 10.62
CA GLY A 726 -1.58 -17.56 11.78
C GLY A 726 -1.63 -19.08 11.62
N GLU A 727 -1.91 -19.56 10.40
CA GLU A 727 -1.94 -20.99 10.05
C GLU A 727 -0.57 -21.56 9.65
N TRP A 728 0.47 -20.71 9.54
CA TRP A 728 1.78 -21.20 9.13
C TRP A 728 2.34 -22.19 10.14
N ASP A 729 2.85 -23.31 9.59
CA ASP A 729 3.50 -24.39 10.33
C ASP A 729 4.87 -24.69 9.70
N PRO A 730 5.97 -24.62 10.47
CA PRO A 730 7.29 -24.95 9.93
C PRO A 730 7.43 -26.39 9.45
N ALA A 731 6.56 -27.32 9.86
CA ALA A 731 6.52 -28.66 9.31
C ALA A 731 5.90 -28.71 7.89
N ARG A 732 5.10 -27.71 7.56
CA ARG A 732 4.39 -27.58 6.28
C ARG A 732 4.47 -26.16 5.74
N PRO A 733 5.68 -25.61 5.46
CA PRO A 733 5.84 -24.19 5.13
C PRO A 733 5.14 -23.74 3.82
N ALA A 734 4.83 -24.70 2.94
CA ALA A 734 4.15 -24.45 1.66
C ALA A 734 2.62 -24.57 1.72
N ALA A 735 2.05 -24.85 2.89
CA ALA A 735 0.59 -25.09 3.03
C ALA A 735 -0.27 -23.82 3.03
N ALA A 736 0.34 -22.63 2.90
CA ALA A 736 -0.41 -21.40 2.67
C ALA A 736 -0.99 -21.42 1.25
N CYS A 737 -2.25 -21.11 1.10
CA CYS A 737 -3.08 -20.98 -0.11
C CYS A 737 -2.37 -21.21 -1.44
N GLY A 738 -2.79 -22.19 -2.21
CA GLY A 738 -2.32 -22.44 -3.58
C GLY A 738 -2.77 -21.35 -4.56
N PRO A 739 -2.20 -21.33 -5.77
CA PRO A 739 -2.65 -20.44 -6.83
C PRO A 739 -4.13 -20.68 -7.15
N GLY A 740 -4.96 -19.64 -6.95
CA GLY A 740 -6.41 -19.68 -7.19
C GLY A 740 -7.26 -20.04 -5.97
N GLU A 741 -6.66 -20.33 -4.81
CA GLU A 741 -7.38 -20.53 -3.56
C GLU A 741 -7.60 -19.21 -2.81
N SER A 742 -8.71 -19.11 -2.07
CA SER A 742 -8.94 -17.98 -1.15
C SER A 742 -8.18 -18.22 0.15
N CYS A 743 -7.39 -17.22 0.58
CA CYS A 743 -6.67 -17.29 1.85
C CYS A 743 -7.54 -16.99 3.07
N THR A 744 -8.82 -16.77 2.90
CA THR A 744 -9.73 -16.61 4.05
C THR A 744 -10.16 -17.96 4.60
N GLY A 745 -10.14 -18.11 5.90
CA GLY A 745 -10.71 -19.27 6.57
C GLY A 745 -12.23 -19.23 6.70
N PHE A 746 -12.88 -18.09 6.42
CA PHE A 746 -14.33 -17.94 6.49
C PHE A 746 -14.98 -17.99 5.11
N VAL A 747 -16.06 -18.76 4.99
CA VAL A 747 -17.00 -18.71 3.87
C VAL A 747 -18.04 -17.61 4.12
N THR A 748 -18.56 -17.54 5.35
CA THR A 748 -19.48 -16.48 5.78
C THR A 748 -18.70 -15.42 6.59
N VAL A 749 -18.82 -14.17 6.22
CA VAL A 749 -18.17 -13.04 6.93
C VAL A 749 -18.97 -12.54 8.13
N ASP A 750 -20.22 -12.99 8.27
CA ASP A 750 -21.13 -12.74 9.36
C ASP A 750 -22.12 -13.91 9.48
N TRP A 751 -22.90 -13.94 10.54
CA TRP A 751 -23.92 -14.95 10.78
C TRP A 751 -24.92 -15.04 9.63
N ALA A 752 -25.08 -16.23 9.07
CA ALA A 752 -26.13 -16.53 8.11
C ALA A 752 -27.41 -16.90 8.88
N PRO A 753 -28.55 -16.24 8.65
CA PRO A 753 -29.81 -16.62 9.27
C PRO A 753 -30.30 -17.97 8.74
N CYS A 754 -30.91 -18.76 9.64
CA CYS A 754 -31.42 -20.13 9.37
C CYS A 754 -32.93 -20.22 9.68
N PRO A 755 -33.79 -19.55 8.91
CA PRO A 755 -35.23 -19.59 9.14
C PRO A 755 -35.76 -21.01 9.01
N ALA A 756 -36.81 -21.31 9.78
CA ALA A 756 -37.54 -22.55 9.64
C ALA A 756 -38.28 -22.59 8.30
N VAL A 757 -38.24 -23.74 7.64
CA VAL A 757 -39.03 -24.07 6.44
C VAL A 757 -40.08 -25.15 6.77
N ALA A 758 -40.93 -25.48 5.83
CA ALA A 758 -41.97 -26.48 6.04
C ALA A 758 -41.37 -27.81 6.54
N GLY A 759 -41.99 -28.42 7.54
CA GLY A 759 -41.60 -29.74 8.07
C GLY A 759 -40.59 -29.71 9.23
N GLY A 760 -40.33 -28.58 9.88
CA GLY A 760 -39.41 -28.49 11.01
C GLY A 760 -37.92 -28.52 10.59
N GLU A 761 -37.64 -28.27 9.32
CA GLU A 761 -36.31 -28.10 8.76
C GLU A 761 -35.93 -26.63 8.83
N HIS A 762 -34.65 -26.35 9.09
CA HIS A 762 -34.02 -25.02 8.99
C HIS A 762 -33.08 -24.97 7.79
N ARG A 763 -33.05 -23.84 7.09
CA ARG A 763 -32.20 -23.63 5.95
C ARG A 763 -31.49 -22.29 6.03
N CYS A 764 -30.17 -22.35 6.09
CA CYS A 764 -29.30 -21.16 6.03
C CYS A 764 -28.72 -21.05 4.62
N TRP A 765 -29.07 -19.99 3.90
CA TRP A 765 -28.51 -19.74 2.57
C TRP A 765 -27.11 -19.09 2.68
N ILE A 766 -26.11 -19.71 2.06
CA ILE A 766 -24.71 -19.28 2.07
C ILE A 766 -24.35 -18.64 0.72
N GLY A 767 -24.48 -19.38 -0.38
CA GLY A 767 -24.27 -18.89 -1.74
C GLY A 767 -22.86 -18.42 -2.03
N ARG A 768 -21.83 -19.01 -1.40
CA ARG A 768 -20.42 -18.60 -1.53
C ARG A 768 -19.50 -19.79 -1.70
N PRO A 769 -18.38 -19.61 -2.46
CA PRO A 769 -17.38 -20.66 -2.53
C PRO A 769 -16.57 -20.77 -1.23
N ASP A 770 -16.14 -21.98 -0.92
CA ASP A 770 -15.12 -22.22 0.09
C ASP A 770 -13.71 -21.86 -0.43
N ARG A 771 -12.68 -22.04 0.41
CA ARG A 771 -11.29 -21.75 0.02
C ARG A 771 -10.78 -22.56 -1.19
N HIS A 772 -11.41 -23.71 -1.47
CA HIS A 772 -11.09 -24.58 -2.61
C HIS A 772 -11.98 -24.35 -3.84
N GLY A 773 -12.82 -23.32 -3.80
CA GLY A 773 -13.73 -22.99 -4.90
C GLY A 773 -14.98 -23.88 -4.98
N ARG A 774 -15.26 -24.74 -3.97
CA ARG A 774 -16.51 -25.48 -3.89
C ARG A 774 -17.62 -24.51 -3.49
N GLN A 775 -18.69 -24.44 -4.26
CA GLN A 775 -19.81 -23.56 -3.94
C GLN A 775 -20.65 -24.19 -2.81
N ILE A 776 -20.70 -23.52 -1.67
CA ILE A 776 -21.60 -23.89 -0.57
C ILE A 776 -22.90 -23.10 -0.75
N GLU A 777 -23.97 -23.77 -1.12
CA GLU A 777 -25.27 -23.14 -1.36
C GLU A 777 -26.03 -22.87 -0.08
N ALA A 778 -26.12 -23.88 0.79
CA ALA A 778 -26.87 -23.77 2.03
C ALA A 778 -26.37 -24.73 3.12
N VAL A 779 -26.81 -24.48 4.33
CA VAL A 779 -26.78 -25.40 5.48
C VAL A 779 -28.23 -25.84 5.74
N ARG A 780 -28.45 -27.11 6.06
CA ARG A 780 -29.74 -27.68 6.44
C ARG A 780 -29.62 -28.46 7.75
N TYR A 781 -30.59 -28.30 8.64
CA TYR A 781 -30.71 -29.07 9.89
C TYR A 781 -32.15 -29.11 10.35
N THR A 782 -32.48 -29.98 11.31
CA THR A 782 -33.80 -30.09 11.89
C THR A 782 -33.78 -29.84 13.40
N ASP A 783 -34.85 -29.31 13.97
CA ASP A 783 -34.97 -29.13 15.43
C ASP A 783 -34.87 -30.48 16.20
N ALA A 784 -35.28 -31.57 15.58
CA ALA A 784 -35.25 -32.91 16.19
C ALA A 784 -33.82 -33.43 16.37
N ASP A 785 -32.91 -33.07 15.46
CA ASP A 785 -31.52 -33.50 15.51
C ASP A 785 -30.58 -32.51 14.81
N VAL A 786 -30.15 -31.49 15.53
CA VAL A 786 -29.18 -30.49 15.05
C VAL A 786 -27.80 -31.09 14.72
N ARG A 787 -27.48 -32.29 15.26
CA ARG A 787 -26.19 -32.96 15.03
C ARG A 787 -26.11 -33.58 13.62
N THR A 788 -27.22 -33.71 12.92
CA THR A 788 -27.29 -34.20 11.54
C THR A 788 -27.24 -33.07 10.51
N ALA A 789 -26.76 -31.88 10.90
CA ALA A 789 -26.63 -30.75 9.97
C ALA A 789 -25.82 -31.11 8.71
N ARG A 790 -26.27 -30.65 7.55
CA ARG A 790 -25.69 -30.94 6.24
C ARG A 790 -25.32 -29.64 5.51
N LEU A 791 -24.21 -29.71 4.80
CA LEU A 791 -23.80 -28.69 3.83
C LEU A 791 -24.32 -29.12 2.45
N VAL A 792 -25.06 -28.24 1.80
CA VAL A 792 -25.47 -28.41 0.40
C VAL A 792 -24.39 -27.74 -0.46
N THR A 793 -23.71 -28.55 -1.26
CA THR A 793 -22.60 -28.08 -2.09
C THR A 793 -22.85 -28.33 -3.56
N THR A 794 -22.41 -27.42 -4.42
CA THR A 794 -22.46 -27.61 -5.86
C THR A 794 -21.06 -27.49 -6.47
N HIS A 795 -20.85 -28.30 -7.51
CA HIS A 795 -19.69 -28.21 -8.39
C HIS A 795 -20.16 -27.86 -9.80
N PRO A 796 -19.38 -27.06 -10.56
CA PRO A 796 -19.73 -26.78 -11.94
C PRO A 796 -20.00 -28.08 -12.74
N GLY A 797 -21.21 -28.20 -13.30
CA GLY A 797 -21.62 -29.39 -14.09
C GLY A 797 -22.10 -30.59 -13.30
N HIS A 798 -22.26 -30.52 -11.98
CA HIS A 798 -22.80 -31.60 -11.14
C HIS A 798 -24.08 -31.16 -10.42
N ALA A 799 -24.94 -32.10 -10.11
CA ALA A 799 -26.10 -31.85 -9.26
C ALA A 799 -25.66 -31.49 -7.83
N PRO A 800 -26.46 -30.70 -7.09
CA PRO A 800 -26.20 -30.42 -5.69
C PRO A 800 -26.03 -31.72 -4.89
N SER A 801 -25.03 -31.73 -4.00
CA SER A 801 -24.77 -32.86 -3.10
C SER A 801 -24.83 -32.40 -1.64
N GLU A 802 -25.26 -33.28 -0.77
CA GLU A 802 -25.30 -33.05 0.68
C GLU A 802 -24.17 -33.83 1.37
N ALA A 803 -23.40 -33.14 2.21
CA ALA A 803 -22.35 -33.75 2.99
C ALA A 803 -22.41 -33.29 4.45
N ALA A 804 -21.93 -34.11 5.38
CA ALA A 804 -21.66 -33.63 6.73
C ALA A 804 -20.48 -32.66 6.73
N PRO A 805 -20.48 -31.63 7.61
CA PRO A 805 -19.27 -30.84 7.82
C PRO A 805 -18.17 -31.72 8.45
N ASP A 806 -16.91 -31.45 8.15
CA ASP A 806 -15.76 -32.16 8.74
C ASP A 806 -15.65 -31.87 10.25
N LEU A 807 -16.09 -30.67 10.66
CA LEU A 807 -16.22 -30.27 12.06
C LEU A 807 -17.55 -29.55 12.24
N LEU A 808 -18.33 -29.99 13.22
CA LEU A 808 -19.55 -29.32 13.66
C LEU A 808 -19.33 -28.77 15.07
N LEU A 809 -19.49 -27.47 15.22
CA LEU A 809 -19.47 -26.74 16.47
C LEU A 809 -20.92 -26.32 16.81
N LEU A 810 -21.45 -26.75 17.92
CA LEU A 810 -22.78 -26.39 18.37
C LEU A 810 -22.68 -25.44 19.58
N VAL A 811 -23.36 -24.32 19.49
CA VAL A 811 -23.53 -23.39 20.61
C VAL A 811 -24.67 -23.95 21.49
N ASP A 812 -24.34 -24.27 22.75
CA ASP A 812 -25.28 -24.78 23.75
C ASP A 812 -25.12 -23.94 25.02
N GLY A 813 -25.99 -22.96 25.20
CA GLY A 813 -25.85 -21.96 26.26
C GLY A 813 -24.51 -21.22 26.18
N ASP A 814 -23.68 -21.31 27.24
CA ASP A 814 -22.34 -20.72 27.28
C ASP A 814 -21.24 -21.66 26.76
N ALA A 815 -21.57 -22.92 26.43
CA ALA A 815 -20.64 -23.90 25.93
C ALA A 815 -20.64 -23.95 24.39
N VAL A 816 -19.53 -24.44 23.84
CA VAL A 816 -19.42 -24.82 22.44
C VAL A 816 -19.09 -26.32 22.39
N VAL A 817 -20.04 -27.11 21.93
CA VAL A 817 -19.87 -28.57 21.82
C VAL A 817 -19.24 -28.90 20.48
N ARG A 818 -18.12 -29.61 20.52
CA ARG A 818 -17.38 -30.04 19.34
C ARG A 818 -17.79 -31.45 18.92
N LEU A 819 -18.22 -31.62 17.68
CA LEU A 819 -18.59 -32.89 17.08
C LEU A 819 -17.78 -33.13 15.80
N GLY A 820 -17.11 -34.27 15.72
CA GLY A 820 -16.17 -34.58 14.63
C GLY A 820 -14.73 -34.25 14.99
N GLN A 821 -13.82 -34.71 14.14
CA GLN A 821 -12.40 -34.43 14.26
C GLN A 821 -11.92 -33.90 12.89
N ALA A 822 -11.59 -32.63 12.83
CA ALA A 822 -10.88 -32.07 11.70
C ALA A 822 -9.42 -31.84 12.09
N THR A 823 -8.51 -32.30 11.26
CA THR A 823 -7.09 -32.05 11.43
C THR A 823 -6.77 -30.63 10.91
N PRO A 824 -6.10 -29.77 11.69
CA PRO A 824 -5.66 -28.47 11.18
C PRO A 824 -4.87 -28.64 9.89
N GLY A 825 -5.26 -27.96 8.83
CA GLY A 825 -4.57 -27.96 7.54
C GLY A 825 -5.08 -28.96 6.48
N ASP A 826 -6.09 -29.78 6.77
CA ASP A 826 -6.65 -30.76 5.81
C ASP A 826 -7.68 -30.16 4.84
N GLY A 827 -7.87 -28.85 4.83
CA GLY A 827 -8.78 -28.18 3.88
C GLY A 827 -10.27 -28.48 4.07
N GLY A 828 -10.66 -29.04 5.21
CA GLY A 828 -12.03 -29.38 5.56
C GLY A 828 -12.94 -28.16 5.68
N THR A 829 -14.25 -28.40 5.67
CA THR A 829 -15.28 -27.38 5.91
C THR A 829 -15.91 -27.60 7.28
N ALA A 830 -15.87 -26.55 8.11
CA ALA A 830 -16.51 -26.54 9.42
C ALA A 830 -17.81 -25.75 9.39
N LEU A 831 -18.71 -26.13 10.29
CA LEU A 831 -19.97 -25.46 10.55
C LEU A 831 -20.04 -25.10 12.04
N LEU A 832 -20.24 -23.83 12.34
CA LEU A 832 -20.63 -23.36 13.67
C LEU A 832 -22.12 -23.02 13.63
N LEU A 833 -22.92 -23.72 14.42
CA LEU A 833 -24.37 -23.58 14.45
C LEU A 833 -24.82 -23.09 15.83
N ASP A 834 -25.63 -22.04 15.83
CA ASP A 834 -26.35 -21.51 17.00
C ASP A 834 -27.86 -21.76 16.77
N PRO A 835 -28.37 -22.93 17.20
CA PRO A 835 -29.76 -23.32 16.94
C PRO A 835 -30.77 -22.42 17.65
N GLU A 836 -30.45 -21.95 18.85
CA GLU A 836 -31.34 -21.08 19.64
C GLU A 836 -31.61 -19.76 18.92
N ARG A 837 -30.54 -19.21 18.29
CA ARG A 837 -30.64 -17.96 17.54
C ARG A 837 -30.86 -18.17 16.05
N GLN A 838 -31.06 -19.41 15.61
CA GLN A 838 -31.31 -19.82 14.20
C GLN A 838 -30.30 -19.19 13.24
N ARG A 839 -28.99 -19.42 13.47
CA ARG A 839 -27.91 -18.83 12.67
C ARG A 839 -26.72 -19.76 12.57
N ALA A 840 -25.96 -19.59 11.50
CA ALA A 840 -24.80 -20.42 11.21
C ALA A 840 -23.62 -19.60 10.69
N LEU A 841 -22.40 -20.08 10.98
CA LEU A 841 -21.18 -19.67 10.32
C LEU A 841 -20.57 -20.88 9.62
N VAL A 842 -20.00 -20.65 8.44
CA VAL A 842 -19.31 -21.67 7.66
C VAL A 842 -17.89 -21.19 7.40
N GLY A 843 -16.92 -22.08 7.57
CA GLY A 843 -15.51 -21.73 7.38
C GLY A 843 -14.60 -22.96 7.45
N SER A 844 -13.28 -22.72 7.54
CA SER A 844 -12.32 -23.78 7.85
C SER A 844 -12.40 -24.18 9.33
N PRO A 845 -11.98 -25.41 9.70
CA PRO A 845 -11.89 -25.81 11.09
C PRO A 845 -11.02 -24.90 11.95
N SER A 846 -9.88 -24.44 11.42
CA SER A 846 -8.98 -23.48 12.09
C SER A 846 -9.64 -22.13 12.36
N ALA A 847 -10.50 -21.67 11.45
CA ALA A 847 -11.21 -20.41 11.62
C ALA A 847 -12.32 -20.52 12.69
N LEU A 848 -13.21 -21.51 12.53
CA LEU A 848 -14.40 -21.60 13.37
C LEU A 848 -14.11 -22.05 14.82
N ASP A 849 -13.05 -22.85 15.04
CA ASP A 849 -12.63 -23.29 16.38
C ASP A 849 -11.60 -22.36 17.03
N SER A 850 -11.39 -21.17 16.49
CA SER A 850 -10.38 -20.21 16.93
C SER A 850 -10.84 -19.36 18.12
N LEU A 851 -9.85 -18.79 18.85
CA LEU A 851 -10.10 -17.72 19.83
C LEU A 851 -10.79 -16.53 19.16
N TYR A 852 -10.34 -16.13 17.96
CA TYR A 852 -10.96 -15.05 17.19
C TYR A 852 -12.48 -15.24 17.03
N THR A 853 -12.92 -16.45 16.65
CA THR A 853 -14.36 -16.76 16.52
C THR A 853 -15.10 -16.69 17.85
N ARG A 854 -14.51 -17.19 18.93
CA ARG A 854 -15.11 -17.10 20.26
C ARG A 854 -15.30 -15.66 20.74
N LEU A 855 -14.30 -14.81 20.49
CA LEU A 855 -14.34 -13.41 20.91
C LEU A 855 -15.19 -12.54 19.97
N MET A 856 -15.08 -12.73 18.65
CA MET A 856 -15.75 -11.88 17.67
C MET A 856 -17.21 -12.29 17.40
N PHE A 857 -17.51 -13.58 17.36
CA PHE A 857 -18.82 -14.08 16.95
C PHE A 857 -19.63 -14.70 18.10
N LEU A 858 -18.97 -15.22 19.13
CA LEU A 858 -19.63 -15.87 20.26
C LEU A 858 -19.64 -15.04 21.54
N ASP A 859 -19.24 -13.79 21.44
CA ASP A 859 -19.27 -12.84 22.57
C ASP A 859 -18.48 -13.33 23.81
N GLY A 860 -17.33 -13.99 23.55
CA GLY A 860 -16.45 -14.55 24.59
C GLY A 860 -16.92 -15.88 25.19
N ARG A 861 -17.95 -16.52 24.64
CA ARG A 861 -18.39 -17.86 25.11
C ARG A 861 -17.25 -18.86 24.96
N ALA A 862 -17.22 -19.80 25.88
CA ALA A 862 -16.14 -20.78 26.00
C ALA A 862 -14.74 -20.15 26.18
N THR A 863 -14.67 -18.93 26.76
CA THR A 863 -13.45 -18.31 27.26
C THR A 863 -13.62 -17.86 28.70
N SER A 864 -12.54 -17.89 29.49
CA SER A 864 -12.53 -17.51 30.90
C SER A 864 -11.53 -16.39 31.20
N ARG A 865 -10.56 -16.18 30.32
CA ARG A 865 -9.45 -15.25 30.48
C ARG A 865 -9.65 -13.92 29.75
N PHE A 866 -10.70 -13.79 28.96
CA PHE A 866 -10.99 -12.59 28.17
C PHE A 866 -12.27 -11.93 28.66
N HIS A 867 -12.15 -10.68 29.11
CA HIS A 867 -13.27 -9.90 29.66
C HIS A 867 -13.63 -8.78 28.71
N LYS A 868 -14.82 -8.82 28.14
CA LYS A 868 -15.29 -7.82 27.17
C LYS A 868 -15.43 -6.45 27.83
N LEU A 869 -14.84 -5.44 27.22
CA LEU A 869 -14.89 -4.05 27.68
C LEU A 869 -15.80 -3.18 26.83
N ASP A 870 -15.68 -3.27 25.50
CA ASP A 870 -16.42 -2.42 24.58
C ASP A 870 -16.65 -3.15 23.25
N GLU A 871 -17.74 -2.82 22.58
CA GLU A 871 -18.02 -3.22 21.21
C GLU A 871 -18.70 -2.07 20.48
N ARG A 872 -18.16 -1.76 19.30
CA ARG A 872 -18.71 -0.70 18.43
C ARG A 872 -18.86 -1.19 17.01
N THR A 873 -19.91 -0.68 16.34
CA THR A 873 -20.15 -0.95 14.92
C THR A 873 -19.79 0.29 14.10
N GLY A 874 -18.91 0.10 13.15
CA GLY A 874 -18.41 1.19 12.31
C GLY A 874 -19.27 1.50 11.10
N ALA A 875 -18.79 2.43 10.30
CA ALA A 875 -19.49 3.00 9.15
C ALA A 875 -19.91 1.94 8.12
N ALA A 876 -19.04 0.97 7.86
CA ALA A 876 -19.28 -0.10 6.88
C ALA A 876 -19.95 -1.35 7.50
N GLY A 877 -20.40 -1.28 8.76
CA GLY A 877 -20.97 -2.41 9.48
C GLY A 877 -19.91 -3.30 10.15
N GLN A 878 -18.62 -2.95 10.05
CA GLN A 878 -17.57 -3.68 10.76
C GLN A 878 -17.72 -3.51 12.27
N ARG A 879 -17.44 -4.59 13.01
CA ARG A 879 -17.42 -4.56 14.47
C ARG A 879 -15.99 -4.42 14.96
N VAL A 880 -15.79 -3.60 15.98
CA VAL A 880 -14.54 -3.43 16.74
C VAL A 880 -14.83 -3.83 18.16
N VAL A 881 -14.14 -4.83 18.67
CA VAL A 881 -14.38 -5.39 20.01
C VAL A 881 -13.10 -5.33 20.82
N THR A 882 -13.20 -4.87 22.06
CA THR A 882 -12.08 -4.76 22.99
C THR A 882 -12.25 -5.71 24.14
N TRP A 883 -11.18 -6.45 24.44
CA TRP A 883 -11.10 -7.43 25.52
C TRP A 883 -9.94 -7.11 26.47
N ALA A 884 -10.16 -7.15 27.77
CA ALA A 884 -9.08 -7.22 28.75
C ALA A 884 -8.60 -8.66 28.87
N ILE A 885 -7.29 -8.87 29.00
CA ILE A 885 -6.67 -10.18 29.08
C ILE A 885 -6.30 -10.47 30.54
N ASP A 886 -6.81 -11.57 31.07
CA ASP A 886 -6.36 -12.11 32.36
C ASP A 886 -5.32 -13.21 32.15
N PHE A 887 -4.08 -12.90 32.46
CA PHE A 887 -2.99 -13.88 32.36
C PHE A 887 -2.94 -14.87 33.50
N GLY A 888 -3.79 -14.69 34.51
CA GLY A 888 -3.71 -15.44 35.77
C GLY A 888 -2.44 -15.14 36.57
N PRO A 889 -2.33 -15.73 37.72
CA PRO A 889 -1.20 -15.57 38.63
C PRO A 889 0.12 -16.15 38.09
#